data_c0d20f1606ca78e76065a6dd169d5751
#
_entry.id   c0d20f1606ca78e76065a6dd169d5751
#
_cell.length_a   1.000
_cell.length_b   1.000
_cell.length_c   1.000
_cell.angle_alpha   90.00
_cell.angle_beta   90.00
_cell.angle_gamma   90.00
#
_symmetry.space_group_name_H-M   'P 1'
#
loop_
_entity.id
_entity.type
_entity.pdbx_description
1 polymer ?
#
loop_
_entity_poly.entity_id
_entity_poly.type
_entity_poly.pdbx_seq_one_letter_code
_entity_poly.pdbx_strand_id
1 'polypeptide(L)'
;MMDKMGKKDATTSRPPRGNADIALNVVNEPSGASSMKRSRMGRRRAIVLGLVQLLIIVHIVIWILSRDYGWFGGATITPIEPSESMEFVKRGVINAGLIFFVAALLSTLVLGRWFCGWGCHVVLLQDGCLWLLKKVRIRPKPFRSRLLMWAPLILAFYMFIWPAVHRMLPFLPGEDAHWEMGLHLTTTDFWKTFPGLWIGIVFLFICGFMTVYFLGAKGFCTYGCPYGGFFAPIDRLAPGSIRVTDDCHQCGHCSAVCTSNVRVHEEVRAYGMVTDSGCMKTMDCVDTCPNDALYFGFGKSSITTAPRAEPKPRKWDVTIAQDIVLAAVFLIVFLCFRGAYASVPLLMTMGIAAILTYIFFLAWRLMAXSDVNLHRIRLKSRDRVRMPGAIFLVVFLLLALFTIQTGAVNWIGYAGTKSAAIAMRSIGPNGLTEGGRTSAETALARFELARNIGITSDPNHDVDAIQMHLLLGNMDGAGERLPLLISRFPDNLRVRQLELEYEMRTAPREVEGHLESVLAAYPDLRSLRIRLLEWQVTQGAFLAAEDYARRAIAVDEVDDETRLRLAMLLIRTDRGPEGLGHVRRYLDSNEGNGKAWLLLGEGLAMQQQMAEADEAMEKAIRLDSSPMVLKQVMLHYRNSGRAQRAAELMERLRIPSGR
;
A
#
# COMPACT_ATOMS: atom_id res chain seq x y z
N MET A 1 -18.61 42.33 66.42
CA MET A 1 -18.96 42.55 65.00
C MET A 1 -18.40 41.42 64.21
N MET A 2 -18.96 40.28 64.48
CA MET A 2 -18.69 39.00 63.80
C MET A 2 -20.06 38.42 63.51
N ASP A 3 -20.38 38.27 62.27
CA ASP A 3 -21.27 37.20 61.85
C ASP A 3 -21.51 37.23 60.34
N LYS A 4 -21.57 36.05 59.73
CA LYS A 4 -22.00 35.61 58.41
C LYS A 4 -20.90 35.04 57.54
N MET A 5 -20.33 33.89 57.97
CA MET A 5 -19.86 32.89 57.05
C MET A 5 -20.99 31.87 56.87
N GLY A 6 -21.76 32.04 55.82
CA GLY A 6 -22.79 31.07 55.46
C GLY A 6 -22.19 29.77 55.00
N LYS A 7 -22.51 28.67 55.68
CA LYS A 7 -22.27 27.32 55.20
C LYS A 7 -22.99 27.15 53.87
N LYS A 8 -22.24 27.00 52.79
CA LYS A 8 -22.80 26.44 51.54
C LYS A 8 -23.04 24.97 51.80
N ASP A 9 -24.26 24.61 51.99
CA ASP A 9 -24.67 23.21 52.03
C ASP A 9 -24.24 22.53 50.72
N ALA A 10 -23.48 21.46 50.88
CA ALA A 10 -23.17 20.57 49.79
C ALA A 10 -24.47 19.85 49.37
N THR A 11 -25.29 20.54 48.59
CA THR A 11 -26.39 19.89 47.91
C THR A 11 -25.75 18.91 46.88
N THR A 12 -25.84 17.64 47.22
CA THR A 12 -25.61 16.58 46.25
C THR A 12 -26.60 16.80 45.09
N SER A 13 -26.20 17.56 44.10
CA SER A 13 -27.00 17.72 42.88
C SER A 13 -27.05 16.34 42.19
N ARG A 14 -28.16 15.65 42.36
CA ARG A 14 -28.49 14.49 41.54
C ARG A 14 -28.27 14.90 40.05
N PRO A 15 -27.52 14.13 39.27
CA PRO A 15 -27.43 14.44 37.86
C PRO A 15 -28.84 14.50 37.26
N PRO A 16 -29.16 15.47 36.42
CA PRO A 16 -30.49 15.57 35.83
C PRO A 16 -30.85 14.23 35.18
N ARG A 17 -32.07 13.77 35.34
CA ARG A 17 -32.60 12.57 34.72
C ARG A 17 -32.70 12.76 33.20
N GLY A 18 -31.55 12.77 32.57
CA GLY A 18 -31.49 12.74 31.12
C GLY A 18 -31.96 11.36 30.67
N ASN A 19 -33.04 11.31 29.91
CA ASN A 19 -33.50 10.08 29.33
C ASN A 19 -32.37 9.47 28.51
N ALA A 20 -31.96 8.26 28.85
CA ALA A 20 -30.93 7.51 28.13
C ALA A 20 -31.29 7.33 26.64
N ASP A 21 -32.56 7.37 26.33
CA ASP A 21 -33.08 7.24 24.95
C ASP A 21 -32.83 8.51 24.10
N ILE A 22 -32.61 9.67 24.74
CA ILE A 22 -32.33 10.92 24.07
C ILE A 22 -30.98 10.84 23.33
N ALA A 23 -30.03 10.05 23.84
CA ALA A 23 -28.68 9.98 23.25
C ALA A 23 -28.68 9.42 21.82
N LEU A 24 -29.55 8.48 21.48
CA LEU A 24 -29.65 7.93 20.12
C LEU A 24 -30.38 8.86 19.17
N ASN A 25 -31.35 9.60 19.69
CA ASN A 25 -32.06 10.62 18.91
C ASN A 25 -31.24 11.91 18.77
N VAL A 26 -30.42 12.21 19.75
CA VAL A 26 -29.56 13.42 19.81
C VAL A 26 -28.52 13.42 18.70
N VAL A 27 -28.13 12.27 18.17
CA VAL A 27 -27.24 12.24 16.98
C VAL A 27 -27.93 12.96 15.80
N ASN A 28 -29.27 13.09 15.82
CA ASN A 28 -30.02 13.73 14.75
C ASN A 28 -30.61 15.10 15.14
N GLU A 29 -31.06 15.29 16.39
CA GLU A 29 -31.63 16.59 16.83
C GLU A 29 -31.44 16.75 18.33
N PRO A 30 -30.60 17.69 18.77
CA PRO A 30 -30.47 17.97 20.20
C PRO A 30 -31.74 18.62 20.73
N SER A 31 -32.36 18.02 21.74
CA SER A 31 -33.41 18.68 22.50
C SER A 31 -32.77 19.87 23.26
N GLY A 32 -33.27 21.05 23.04
CA GLY A 32 -32.70 22.27 23.63
C GLY A 32 -31.62 22.91 22.74
N ALA A 33 -31.81 22.89 21.42
CA ALA A 33 -30.90 23.48 20.45
C ALA A 33 -30.57 24.95 20.71
N SER A 34 -31.43 25.66 21.46
CA SER A 34 -31.23 27.05 21.80
C SER A 34 -30.06 27.30 22.78
N SER A 35 -29.62 26.30 23.52
CA SER A 35 -28.54 26.40 24.51
C SER A 35 -27.18 25.85 23.99
N MET A 36 -27.16 25.18 22.81
CA MET A 36 -25.94 24.63 22.29
C MET A 36 -25.06 25.72 21.65
N LYS A 37 -23.84 25.86 22.12
CA LYS A 37 -22.86 26.77 21.49
C LYS A 37 -22.51 26.30 20.08
N ARG A 38 -22.42 27.24 19.17
CA ARG A 38 -22.02 26.92 17.78
C ARG A 38 -20.50 26.69 17.73
N SER A 39 -20.10 25.48 17.41
CA SER A 39 -18.68 25.12 17.32
C SER A 39 -18.00 25.87 16.17
N ARG A 40 -16.83 26.45 16.45
CA ARG A 40 -15.90 27.02 15.48
C ARG A 40 -14.76 26.05 15.14
N MET A 41 -14.64 24.92 15.86
CA MET A 41 -13.55 23.95 15.66
C MET A 41 -13.58 23.32 14.28
N GLY A 42 -14.75 23.03 13.74
CA GLY A 42 -14.88 22.52 12.39
C GLY A 42 -14.24 23.46 11.35
N ARG A 43 -14.41 24.78 11.50
CA ARG A 43 -13.78 25.78 10.62
C ARG A 43 -12.26 25.85 10.84
N ARG A 44 -11.81 25.88 12.11
CA ARG A 44 -10.38 25.88 12.44
C ARG A 44 -9.68 24.64 11.86
N ARG A 45 -10.29 23.47 12.04
CA ARG A 45 -9.79 22.21 11.52
C ARG A 45 -9.74 22.22 9.97
N ALA A 46 -10.76 22.75 9.32
CA ALA A 46 -10.78 22.87 7.85
C ALA A 46 -9.63 23.75 7.34
N ILE A 47 -9.30 24.83 8.07
CA ILE A 47 -8.15 25.70 7.72
C ILE A 47 -6.84 24.92 7.87
N VAL A 48 -6.62 24.26 9.00
CA VAL A 48 -5.38 23.48 9.26
C VAL A 48 -5.21 22.38 8.20
N LEU A 49 -6.27 21.60 7.98
CA LEU A 49 -6.24 20.50 6.99
C LEU A 49 -6.11 21.04 5.56
N GLY A 50 -6.67 22.22 5.29
CA GLY A 50 -6.50 22.91 4.02
C GLY A 50 -5.07 23.35 3.78
N LEU A 51 -4.38 23.82 4.84
CA LEU A 51 -2.95 24.14 4.76
C LEU A 51 -2.11 22.89 4.53
N VAL A 52 -2.43 21.77 5.18
CA VAL A 52 -1.77 20.48 4.93
C VAL A 52 -1.94 20.09 3.45
N GLN A 53 -3.16 20.21 2.91
CA GLN A 53 -3.42 19.90 1.50
C GLN A 53 -2.66 20.84 0.57
N LEU A 54 -2.57 22.12 0.91
CA LEU A 54 -1.79 23.10 0.14
C LEU A 54 -0.31 22.72 0.12
N LEU A 55 0.25 22.30 1.26
CA LEU A 55 1.66 21.85 1.33
C LEU A 55 1.91 20.63 0.43
N ILE A 56 0.96 19.69 0.38
CA ILE A 56 1.04 18.53 -0.52
C ILE A 56 1.05 19.00 -1.98
N ILE A 57 0.17 19.92 -2.35
CA ILE A 57 0.09 20.49 -3.72
C ILE A 57 1.40 21.21 -4.06
N VAL A 58 1.93 22.02 -3.14
CA VAL A 58 3.21 22.73 -3.32
C VAL A 58 4.35 21.71 -3.56
N HIS A 59 4.38 20.62 -2.79
CA HIS A 59 5.39 19.56 -2.97
C HIS A 59 5.29 18.91 -4.37
N ILE A 60 4.07 18.63 -4.84
CA ILE A 60 3.83 18.09 -6.20
C ILE A 60 4.33 19.10 -7.26
N VAL A 61 4.03 20.39 -7.09
CA VAL A 61 4.49 21.44 -8.02
C VAL A 61 6.03 21.51 -8.04
N ILE A 62 6.68 21.45 -6.87
CA ILE A 62 8.14 21.45 -6.77
C ILE A 62 8.70 20.23 -7.52
N TRP A 63 8.08 19.04 -7.37
CA TRP A 63 8.51 17.84 -8.12
C TRP A 63 8.38 18.04 -9.63
N ILE A 64 7.28 18.60 -10.12
CA ILE A 64 7.08 18.86 -11.56
C ILE A 64 8.18 19.83 -12.06
N LEU A 65 8.43 20.91 -11.31
CA LEU A 65 9.49 21.88 -11.67
C LEU A 65 10.88 21.25 -11.62
N SER A 66 11.13 20.37 -10.65
CA SER A 66 12.40 19.65 -10.55
C SER A 66 12.60 18.74 -11.76
N ARG A 67 11.59 17.95 -12.10
CA ARG A 67 11.62 17.00 -13.22
C ARG A 67 11.77 17.72 -14.58
N ASP A 68 10.94 18.76 -14.82
CA ASP A 68 10.81 19.37 -16.14
C ASP A 68 11.89 20.46 -16.39
N TYR A 69 12.40 21.11 -15.34
CA TYR A 69 13.36 22.22 -15.44
C TYR A 69 14.69 21.93 -14.74
N GLY A 70 14.88 20.71 -14.22
CA GLY A 70 16.14 20.31 -13.60
C GLY A 70 16.42 20.96 -12.24
N TRP A 71 15.42 21.54 -11.55
CA TRP A 71 15.62 22.10 -10.22
C TRP A 71 16.09 20.99 -9.25
N PHE A 72 16.99 21.35 -8.34
CA PHE A 72 17.51 20.41 -7.32
C PHE A 72 18.08 19.11 -7.92
N GLY A 73 18.61 19.17 -9.15
CA GLY A 73 19.19 18.00 -9.83
C GLY A 73 18.16 16.98 -10.31
N GLY A 74 16.90 17.42 -10.56
CA GLY A 74 15.81 16.54 -11.02
C GLY A 74 15.15 15.73 -9.92
N ALA A 75 15.55 15.92 -8.65
CA ALA A 75 15.04 15.14 -7.51
C ALA A 75 14.29 16.02 -6.51
N THR A 76 13.38 15.39 -5.75
CA THR A 76 12.69 16.02 -4.62
C THR A 76 12.70 15.07 -3.43
N ILE A 77 12.25 15.56 -2.26
CA ILE A 77 12.04 14.71 -1.09
C ILE A 77 10.97 13.65 -1.43
N THR A 78 11.15 12.43 -0.95
CA THR A 78 10.15 11.35 -1.11
C THR A 78 8.80 11.79 -0.48
N PRO A 79 7.66 11.26 -0.96
CA PRO A 79 6.35 11.67 -0.44
C PRO A 79 6.27 11.56 1.09
N ILE A 80 5.79 12.65 1.74
CA ILE A 80 5.66 12.72 3.20
C ILE A 80 4.27 12.20 3.58
N GLU A 81 4.07 10.88 3.45
CA GLU A 81 2.80 10.27 3.87
C GLU A 81 3.01 8.86 4.43
N PRO A 82 2.09 8.38 5.28
CA PRO A 82 2.25 7.06 5.94
C PRO A 82 2.34 5.87 4.99
N SER A 83 1.83 5.95 3.76
CA SER A 83 1.89 4.85 2.78
C SER A 83 3.33 4.49 2.40
N GLU A 84 4.21 5.47 2.34
CA GLU A 84 5.61 5.29 1.96
C GLU A 84 6.40 4.43 2.97
N SER A 85 5.92 4.36 4.22
CA SER A 85 6.56 3.52 5.25
C SER A 85 6.52 2.02 4.91
N MET A 86 5.69 1.58 3.96
CA MET A 86 5.66 0.20 3.48
C MET A 86 6.96 -0.21 2.77
N GLU A 87 7.69 0.74 2.17
CA GLU A 87 8.95 0.45 1.48
C GLU A 87 10.02 -0.05 2.46
N PHE A 88 10.01 0.44 3.71
CA PHE A 88 10.90 -0.08 4.75
C PHE A 88 10.62 -1.56 5.03
N VAL A 89 9.35 -1.91 5.18
CA VAL A 89 8.97 -3.30 5.50
C VAL A 89 9.30 -4.23 4.33
N LYS A 90 9.16 -3.76 3.10
CA LYS A 90 9.39 -4.57 1.89
C LYS A 90 10.88 -4.68 1.52
N ARG A 91 11.61 -3.57 1.58
CA ARG A 91 12.96 -3.44 1.00
C ARG A 91 14.03 -2.90 1.94
N GLY A 92 13.66 -2.44 3.14
CA GLY A 92 14.59 -1.80 4.09
C GLY A 92 14.76 -0.30 3.87
N VAL A 93 14.00 0.32 2.96
CA VAL A 93 14.19 1.72 2.59
C VAL A 93 13.65 2.67 3.66
N ILE A 94 14.53 3.49 4.23
CA ILE A 94 14.18 4.58 5.14
C ILE A 94 13.94 5.83 4.28
N ASN A 95 12.69 6.28 4.19
CA ASN A 95 12.28 7.45 3.41
C ASN A 95 11.59 8.50 4.31
N ALA A 96 11.28 9.69 3.76
CA ALA A 96 10.64 10.77 4.51
C ALA A 96 9.26 10.36 5.05
N GLY A 97 8.53 9.52 4.31
CA GLY A 97 7.22 9.00 4.74
C GLY A 97 7.31 8.11 5.97
N LEU A 98 8.34 7.25 6.07
CA LEU A 98 8.58 6.43 7.27
C LEU A 98 8.89 7.31 8.48
N ILE A 99 9.79 8.28 8.32
CA ILE A 99 10.16 9.21 9.40
C ILE A 99 8.91 9.95 9.90
N PHE A 100 8.12 10.47 8.98
CA PHE A 100 6.86 11.14 9.26
C PHE A 100 5.88 10.21 10.01
N PHE A 101 5.72 8.96 9.55
CA PHE A 101 4.80 7.99 10.15
C PHE A 101 5.21 7.65 11.59
N VAL A 102 6.51 7.41 11.83
CA VAL A 102 7.05 7.15 13.16
C VAL A 102 6.82 8.36 14.07
N ALA A 103 7.10 9.57 13.59
CA ALA A 103 6.85 10.80 14.35
C ALA A 103 5.37 10.96 14.70
N ALA A 104 4.46 10.65 13.77
CA ALA A 104 3.01 10.69 14.00
C ALA A 104 2.57 9.65 15.05
N LEU A 105 3.16 8.44 15.04
CA LEU A 105 2.89 7.41 16.05
C LEU A 105 3.39 7.85 17.44
N LEU A 106 4.61 8.37 17.52
CA LEU A 106 5.19 8.87 18.78
C LEU A 106 4.38 10.04 19.33
N SER A 107 3.94 10.96 18.48
CA SER A 107 3.07 12.07 18.90
C SER A 107 1.72 11.55 19.42
N THR A 108 1.20 10.48 18.82
CA THR A 108 -0.06 9.84 19.25
C THR A 108 0.10 9.21 20.65
N LEU A 109 1.27 8.67 20.95
CA LEU A 109 1.55 8.11 22.29
C LEU A 109 1.43 9.17 23.39
N VAL A 110 1.60 10.46 23.07
CA VAL A 110 1.50 11.58 24.03
C VAL A 110 0.14 12.28 23.94
N LEU A 111 -0.26 12.70 22.74
CA LEU A 111 -1.42 13.56 22.51
C LEU A 111 -2.70 12.78 22.19
N GLY A 112 -2.61 11.45 22.09
CA GLY A 112 -3.70 10.64 21.57
C GLY A 112 -3.83 10.80 20.06
N ARG A 113 -4.89 10.29 19.49
CA ARG A 113 -5.12 10.19 18.04
C ARG A 113 -5.45 11.55 17.39
N TRP A 114 -4.64 12.58 17.73
CA TRP A 114 -4.84 13.95 17.24
C TRP A 114 -4.51 14.08 15.75
N PHE A 115 -3.48 13.36 15.30
CA PHE A 115 -3.03 13.41 13.89
C PHE A 115 -4.18 13.09 12.93
N CYS A 116 -4.99 12.04 13.25
CA CYS A 116 -6.16 11.67 12.44
C CYS A 116 -7.18 12.80 12.33
N GLY A 117 -7.30 13.65 13.35
CA GLY A 117 -8.26 14.75 13.34
C GLY A 117 -7.75 16.04 12.71
N TRP A 118 -6.44 16.30 12.76
CA TRP A 118 -5.86 17.60 12.44
C TRP A 118 -4.76 17.58 11.37
N GLY A 119 -4.14 16.43 11.09
CA GLY A 119 -3.03 16.32 10.14
C GLY A 119 -3.33 15.50 8.90
N CYS A 120 -4.38 14.69 8.89
CA CYS A 120 -4.65 13.74 7.81
C CYS A 120 -5.53 14.35 6.72
N HIS A 121 -5.00 14.45 5.49
CA HIS A 121 -5.73 15.01 4.34
C HIS A 121 -7.00 14.20 3.96
N VAL A 122 -7.01 12.88 4.22
CA VAL A 122 -8.20 12.04 3.99
C VAL A 122 -9.38 12.49 4.88
N VAL A 123 -9.07 12.98 6.09
CA VAL A 123 -10.09 13.50 7.01
C VAL A 123 -10.68 14.83 6.47
N LEU A 124 -9.86 15.66 5.81
CA LEU A 124 -10.38 16.85 5.12
C LEU A 124 -11.45 16.47 4.09
N LEU A 125 -11.13 15.46 3.26
CA LEU A 125 -12.07 14.96 2.25
C LEU A 125 -13.37 14.46 2.89
N GLN A 126 -13.29 13.61 3.94
CA GLN A 126 -14.48 13.09 4.61
C GLN A 126 -15.30 14.18 5.31
N ASP A 127 -14.65 15.17 5.91
CA ASP A 127 -15.34 16.31 6.55
C ASP A 127 -16.03 17.18 5.48
N GLY A 128 -15.38 17.38 4.34
CA GLY A 128 -15.97 18.09 3.18
C GLY A 128 -17.18 17.35 2.64
N CYS A 129 -17.09 16.04 2.47
CA CYS A 129 -18.22 15.20 2.01
C CYS A 129 -19.38 15.25 3.02
N LEU A 130 -19.08 15.15 4.31
CA LEU A 130 -20.09 15.27 5.37
C LEU A 130 -20.78 16.65 5.34
N TRP A 131 -19.99 17.72 5.16
CA TRP A 131 -20.52 19.09 5.07
C TRP A 131 -21.46 19.22 3.85
N LEU A 132 -21.06 18.68 2.70
CA LEU A 132 -21.89 18.67 1.48
C LEU A 132 -23.21 17.91 1.70
N LEU A 133 -23.12 16.69 2.30
CA LEU A 133 -24.30 15.89 2.61
C LEU A 133 -25.24 16.64 3.58
N LYS A 134 -24.70 17.34 4.57
CA LYS A 134 -25.52 18.15 5.50
C LYS A 134 -26.24 19.30 4.79
N LYS A 135 -25.61 19.92 3.76
CA LYS A 135 -26.24 20.97 2.95
C LYS A 135 -27.50 20.44 2.22
N VAL A 136 -27.43 19.21 1.73
CA VAL A 136 -28.61 18.56 1.09
C VAL A 136 -29.49 17.81 2.11
N ARG A 137 -29.32 18.17 3.40
CA ARG A 137 -30.10 17.65 4.54
C ARG A 137 -29.98 16.13 4.75
N ILE A 138 -28.90 15.51 4.26
CA ILE A 138 -28.59 14.10 4.52
C ILE A 138 -27.63 14.06 5.72
N ARG A 139 -28.03 13.31 6.76
CA ARG A 139 -27.20 13.09 7.96
C ARG A 139 -26.85 11.60 8.05
N PRO A 140 -25.67 11.20 7.54
CA PRO A 140 -25.26 9.79 7.55
C PRO A 140 -25.15 9.29 8.99
N LYS A 141 -25.71 8.11 9.24
CA LYS A 141 -25.63 7.45 10.56
C LYS A 141 -24.43 6.52 10.57
N PRO A 142 -23.67 6.49 11.68
CA PRO A 142 -22.56 5.55 11.78
C PRO A 142 -23.10 4.11 11.86
N PHE A 143 -22.51 3.22 11.10
CA PHE A 143 -22.77 1.78 11.20
C PHE A 143 -21.84 1.21 12.27
N ARG A 144 -22.33 0.28 13.10
CA ARG A 144 -21.57 -0.28 14.23
C ARG A 144 -21.59 -1.80 14.19
N SER A 145 -20.46 -2.39 13.77
CA SER A 145 -20.21 -3.83 13.72
C SER A 145 -19.03 -4.17 14.65
N ARG A 146 -19.12 -5.26 15.39
CA ARG A 146 -18.05 -5.74 16.30
C ARG A 146 -16.85 -6.24 15.50
N LEU A 147 -17.11 -7.03 14.45
CA LEU A 147 -16.05 -7.70 13.69
C LEU A 147 -15.40 -6.76 12.66
N LEU A 148 -16.21 -5.99 11.93
CA LEU A 148 -15.67 -5.11 10.87
C LEU A 148 -14.80 -3.99 11.43
N MET A 149 -14.96 -3.62 12.71
CA MET A 149 -14.09 -2.62 13.32
C MET A 149 -12.63 -3.11 13.48
N TRP A 150 -12.37 -4.43 13.37
CA TRP A 150 -11.03 -4.99 13.39
C TRP A 150 -10.36 -4.98 12.02
N ALA A 151 -11.12 -4.72 10.94
CA ALA A 151 -10.58 -4.72 9.57
C ALA A 151 -9.35 -3.80 9.40
N PRO A 152 -9.32 -2.55 9.94
CA PRO A 152 -8.13 -1.72 9.87
C PRO A 152 -6.89 -2.35 10.53
N LEU A 153 -7.07 -3.01 11.67
CA LEU A 153 -5.94 -3.66 12.37
C LEU A 153 -5.43 -4.88 11.60
N ILE A 154 -6.35 -5.69 11.06
CA ILE A 154 -5.98 -6.85 10.21
C ILE A 154 -5.24 -6.37 8.97
N LEU A 155 -5.71 -5.29 8.34
CA LEU A 155 -5.06 -4.70 7.18
C LEU A 155 -3.69 -4.13 7.54
N ALA A 156 -3.56 -3.47 8.69
CA ALA A 156 -2.28 -2.96 9.19
C ALA A 156 -1.27 -4.11 9.39
N PHE A 157 -1.72 -5.21 9.99
CA PHE A 157 -0.91 -6.44 10.13
C PHE A 157 -0.46 -6.95 8.75
N TYR A 158 -1.40 -7.09 7.81
CA TYR A 158 -1.13 -7.57 6.45
C TYR A 158 -0.12 -6.69 5.72
N MET A 159 -0.23 -5.37 5.84
CA MET A 159 0.62 -4.42 5.11
C MET A 159 2.02 -4.28 5.73
N PHE A 160 2.13 -4.28 7.07
CA PHE A 160 3.35 -3.86 7.76
C PHE A 160 4.06 -4.99 8.52
N ILE A 161 3.33 -6.03 8.92
CA ILE A 161 3.93 -7.11 9.72
C ILE A 161 4.11 -8.38 8.87
N TRP A 162 3.09 -8.72 8.07
CA TRP A 162 3.11 -9.93 7.26
C TRP A 162 4.32 -10.04 6.32
N PRO A 163 4.78 -8.97 5.61
CA PRO A 163 5.97 -9.11 4.76
C PRO A 163 7.24 -9.48 5.54
N ALA A 164 7.40 -8.96 6.76
CA ALA A 164 8.53 -9.33 7.62
C ALA A 164 8.41 -10.80 8.08
N VAL A 165 7.21 -11.20 8.54
CA VAL A 165 6.92 -12.60 8.93
C VAL A 165 7.17 -13.54 7.76
N HIS A 166 6.73 -13.18 6.57
CA HIS A 166 6.88 -13.98 5.34
C HIS A 166 8.37 -14.24 5.03
N ARG A 167 9.23 -13.21 5.14
CA ARG A 167 10.68 -13.37 4.94
C ARG A 167 11.32 -14.29 5.99
N MET A 168 10.79 -14.32 7.22
CA MET A 168 11.30 -15.19 8.30
C MET A 168 10.87 -16.64 8.13
N LEU A 169 9.94 -16.94 7.23
CA LEU A 169 9.38 -18.27 7.01
C LEU A 169 9.81 -18.80 5.61
N PRO A 170 11.01 -19.40 5.50
CA PRO A 170 11.58 -19.76 4.19
C PRO A 170 10.78 -20.83 3.41
N PHE A 171 9.85 -21.51 4.08
CA PHE A 171 8.98 -22.50 3.44
C PHE A 171 7.80 -21.89 2.69
N LEU A 172 7.56 -20.58 2.84
CA LEU A 172 6.49 -19.89 2.11
C LEU A 172 7.03 -19.38 0.76
N PRO A 173 6.36 -19.70 -0.35
CA PRO A 173 6.79 -19.19 -1.66
C PRO A 173 6.60 -17.68 -1.73
N GLY A 174 7.64 -16.97 -2.11
CA GLY A 174 7.61 -15.52 -2.22
C GLY A 174 8.69 -15.00 -3.15
N GLU A 175 8.62 -13.74 -3.46
CA GLU A 175 9.68 -13.04 -4.19
C GLU A 175 10.88 -12.84 -3.26
N ASP A 176 12.07 -13.19 -3.73
CA ASP A 176 13.33 -12.93 -3.04
C ASP A 176 13.67 -11.44 -3.16
N ALA A 177 12.88 -10.60 -2.52
CA ALA A 177 13.19 -9.18 -2.45
C ALA A 177 14.38 -9.01 -1.49
N HIS A 178 15.52 -8.60 -2.02
CA HIS A 178 16.67 -8.23 -1.21
C HIS A 178 16.26 -7.13 -0.25
N TRP A 179 16.34 -7.40 1.05
CA TRP A 179 16.05 -6.44 2.11
C TRP A 179 17.38 -5.91 2.64
N GLU A 180 17.73 -4.71 2.24
CA GLU A 180 18.93 -4.02 2.72
C GLU A 180 18.53 -2.64 3.26
N MET A 181 19.00 -2.34 4.48
CA MET A 181 18.67 -1.06 5.11
C MET A 181 19.42 0.07 4.41
N GLY A 182 18.66 0.97 3.78
CA GLY A 182 19.22 2.12 3.08
C GLY A 182 18.43 3.40 3.34
N LEU A 183 19.13 4.54 3.32
CA LEU A 183 18.51 5.85 3.51
C LEU A 183 18.25 6.49 2.13
N HIS A 184 16.99 6.66 1.77
CA HIS A 184 16.54 7.21 0.49
C HIS A 184 15.53 8.34 0.73
N LEU A 185 16.03 9.54 1.02
CA LEU A 185 15.19 10.70 1.35
C LEU A 185 14.71 11.48 0.12
N THR A 186 15.32 11.23 -1.05
CA THR A 186 14.95 11.91 -2.29
C THR A 186 14.49 10.93 -3.35
N THR A 187 13.72 11.42 -4.31
CA THR A 187 13.21 10.65 -5.45
C THR A 187 13.14 11.53 -6.70
N THR A 188 13.41 10.94 -7.83
CA THR A 188 13.18 11.55 -9.15
C THR A 188 11.74 11.31 -9.61
N ASP A 189 11.09 10.25 -9.11
CA ASP A 189 9.70 9.90 -9.46
C ASP A 189 8.80 9.91 -8.23
N PHE A 190 8.34 11.11 -7.87
CA PHE A 190 7.43 11.35 -6.75
C PHE A 190 6.09 10.62 -6.94
N TRP A 191 5.60 10.52 -8.19
CA TRP A 191 4.26 10.00 -8.46
C TRP A 191 4.18 8.48 -8.57
N LYS A 192 5.32 7.78 -8.59
CA LYS A 192 5.44 6.32 -8.80
C LYS A 192 4.51 5.48 -7.92
N THR A 193 4.31 5.89 -6.67
CA THR A 193 3.51 5.13 -5.70
C THR A 193 2.03 5.51 -5.70
N PHE A 194 1.64 6.53 -6.46
CA PHE A 194 0.25 7.01 -6.50
C PHE A 194 -0.49 6.47 -7.72
N PRO A 195 -1.81 6.28 -7.60
CA PRO A 195 -2.60 5.87 -8.76
C PRO A 195 -2.68 7.00 -9.80
N GLY A 196 -2.86 6.63 -11.05
CA GLY A 196 -3.12 7.60 -12.11
C GLY A 196 -4.36 8.46 -11.82
N LEU A 197 -4.46 9.62 -12.47
CA LEU A 197 -5.49 10.63 -12.19
C LEU A 197 -6.92 10.07 -12.15
N TRP A 198 -7.30 9.27 -13.12
CA TRP A 198 -8.67 8.72 -13.22
C TRP A 198 -8.98 7.76 -12.06
N ILE A 199 -8.04 6.88 -11.75
CA ILE A 199 -8.18 5.95 -10.60
C ILE A 199 -8.19 6.76 -9.30
N GLY A 200 -7.39 7.82 -9.21
CA GLY A 200 -7.35 8.73 -8.07
C GLY A 200 -8.71 9.39 -7.81
N ILE A 201 -9.38 9.88 -8.86
CA ILE A 201 -10.72 10.50 -8.75
C ILE A 201 -11.73 9.47 -8.22
N VAL A 202 -11.75 8.27 -8.79
CA VAL A 202 -12.65 7.18 -8.36
C VAL A 202 -12.34 6.78 -6.91
N PHE A 203 -11.06 6.67 -6.55
CA PHE A 203 -10.59 6.39 -5.19
C PHE A 203 -11.15 7.43 -4.19
N LEU A 204 -10.99 8.73 -4.50
CA LEU A 204 -11.47 9.81 -3.63
C LEU A 204 -13.00 9.78 -3.50
N PHE A 205 -13.72 9.47 -4.58
CA PHE A 205 -15.18 9.35 -4.56
C PHE A 205 -15.62 8.17 -3.69
N ILE A 206 -15.00 7.00 -3.84
CA ILE A 206 -15.34 5.78 -3.06
C ILE A 206 -14.95 5.98 -1.60
N CYS A 207 -13.66 6.26 -1.32
CA CYS A 207 -13.14 6.31 0.05
C CYS A 207 -13.55 7.56 0.81
N GLY A 208 -13.82 8.66 0.09
CA GLY A 208 -14.33 9.91 0.68
C GLY A 208 -15.84 9.93 0.78
N PHE A 209 -16.51 10.07 -0.38
CA PHE A 209 -17.96 10.35 -0.43
C PHE A 209 -18.80 9.13 -0.07
N MET A 210 -18.59 7.99 -0.77
CA MET A 210 -19.45 6.81 -0.62
C MET A 210 -19.33 6.20 0.79
N THR A 211 -18.11 6.12 1.35
CA THR A 211 -17.94 5.61 2.72
C THR A 211 -18.62 6.52 3.74
N VAL A 212 -18.57 7.84 3.57
CA VAL A 212 -19.27 8.78 4.47
C VAL A 212 -20.79 8.61 4.33
N TYR A 213 -21.28 8.49 3.10
CA TYR A 213 -22.71 8.34 2.82
C TYR A 213 -23.29 7.07 3.47
N PHE A 214 -22.64 5.93 3.29
CA PHE A 214 -23.17 4.64 3.75
C PHE A 214 -22.79 4.29 5.20
N LEU A 215 -21.57 4.63 5.63
CA LEU A 215 -21.01 4.14 6.91
C LEU A 215 -20.91 5.23 7.99
N GLY A 216 -21.18 6.48 7.63
CA GLY A 216 -21.16 7.58 8.59
C GLY A 216 -19.91 8.46 8.50
N ALA A 217 -19.86 9.48 9.33
CA ALA A 217 -18.93 10.62 9.23
C ALA A 217 -17.44 10.28 9.09
N LYS A 218 -16.98 9.20 9.63
CA LYS A 218 -15.58 8.73 9.52
C LYS A 218 -15.57 7.26 9.10
N GLY A 219 -16.43 6.93 8.13
CA GLY A 219 -16.62 5.54 7.69
C GLY A 219 -15.34 4.88 7.19
N PHE A 220 -14.56 5.56 6.34
CA PHE A 220 -13.29 5.04 5.86
C PHE A 220 -12.28 4.88 7.01
N CYS A 221 -12.16 5.89 7.88
CA CYS A 221 -11.24 5.84 9.03
C CYS A 221 -11.56 4.70 10.01
N THR A 222 -12.84 4.30 10.06
CA THR A 222 -13.33 3.25 10.98
C THR A 222 -13.15 1.84 10.40
N TYR A 223 -13.30 1.68 9.08
CA TYR A 223 -13.39 0.35 8.46
C TYR A 223 -12.36 0.06 7.38
N GLY A 224 -11.68 1.09 6.84
CA GLY A 224 -10.78 0.92 5.70
C GLY A 224 -9.35 1.40 5.90
N CYS A 225 -9.07 2.20 6.94
CA CYS A 225 -7.76 2.83 7.08
C CYS A 225 -6.79 2.00 7.93
N PRO A 226 -5.72 1.41 7.36
CA PRO A 226 -4.76 0.59 8.12
C PRO A 226 -4.00 1.40 9.17
N TYR A 227 -3.73 2.68 8.90
CA TYR A 227 -3.04 3.54 9.86
C TYR A 227 -3.87 3.73 11.14
N GLY A 228 -5.21 3.74 10.98
CA GLY A 228 -6.14 3.72 12.11
C GLY A 228 -5.95 2.48 12.99
N GLY A 229 -5.54 1.36 12.39
CA GLY A 229 -5.22 0.12 13.08
C GLY A 229 -4.03 0.26 14.05
N PHE A 230 -3.07 1.14 13.74
CA PHE A 230 -1.95 1.48 14.63
C PHE A 230 -2.32 2.60 15.62
N PHE A 231 -2.90 3.69 15.11
CA PHE A 231 -3.21 4.87 15.94
C PHE A 231 -4.21 4.57 17.05
N ALA A 232 -5.20 3.68 16.82
CA ALA A 232 -6.25 3.40 17.81
C ALA A 232 -5.73 2.65 19.05
N PRO A 233 -4.92 1.57 18.95
CA PRO A 233 -4.31 0.96 20.13
C PRO A 233 -3.36 1.90 20.88
N ILE A 234 -2.54 2.66 20.14
CA ILE A 234 -1.58 3.61 20.74
C ILE A 234 -2.31 4.71 21.52
N ASP A 235 -3.43 5.22 20.99
CA ASP A 235 -4.29 6.22 21.68
C ASP A 235 -4.70 5.75 23.09
N ARG A 236 -4.88 4.44 23.29
CA ARG A 236 -5.28 3.92 24.60
C ARG A 236 -4.19 4.04 25.66
N LEU A 237 -2.93 4.18 25.24
CA LEU A 237 -1.78 4.37 26.12
C LEU A 237 -1.53 5.86 26.41
N ALA A 238 -2.06 6.75 25.58
CA ALA A 238 -1.80 8.20 25.63
C ALA A 238 -2.37 8.83 26.89
N PRO A 239 -1.60 9.73 27.57
CA PRO A 239 -2.12 10.55 28.67
C PRO A 239 -3.03 11.68 28.17
N GLY A 240 -2.89 12.12 26.92
CA GLY A 240 -3.68 13.22 26.32
C GLY A 240 -5.08 12.76 25.90
N SER A 241 -6.13 13.27 26.51
CA SER A 241 -7.51 12.90 26.22
C SER A 241 -8.49 14.05 26.50
N ILE A 242 -9.72 13.90 26.00
CA ILE A 242 -10.84 14.79 26.35
C ILE A 242 -11.31 14.39 27.75
N ARG A 243 -11.29 15.34 28.67
CA ARG A 243 -11.64 15.16 30.08
C ARG A 243 -12.82 16.04 30.45
N VAL A 244 -13.40 15.80 31.63
CA VAL A 244 -14.61 16.50 32.10
C VAL A 244 -14.38 17.04 33.50
N THR A 245 -14.91 18.25 33.75
CA THR A 245 -15.03 18.83 35.08
C THR A 245 -16.37 18.49 35.73
N ASP A 246 -16.58 18.83 36.99
CA ASP A 246 -17.81 18.56 37.70
C ASP A 246 -18.99 19.42 37.21
N ASP A 247 -18.75 20.44 36.39
CA ASP A 247 -19.80 21.31 35.81
C ASP A 247 -20.62 20.63 34.70
N CYS A 248 -20.40 19.35 34.46
CA CYS A 248 -21.08 18.59 33.38
C CYS A 248 -22.53 18.21 33.75
N HIS A 249 -23.50 18.74 33.02
CA HIS A 249 -24.93 18.49 33.24
C HIS A 249 -25.44 17.27 32.38
N GLN A 250 -24.56 16.54 31.74
CA GLN A 250 -24.92 15.34 30.95
C GLN A 250 -25.96 15.62 29.83
N CYS A 251 -25.94 16.80 29.22
CA CYS A 251 -26.92 17.25 28.21
C CYS A 251 -26.81 16.50 26.86
N GLY A 252 -25.67 15.84 26.58
CA GLY A 252 -25.50 15.04 25.36
C GLY A 252 -25.04 15.80 24.12
N HIS A 253 -24.96 17.13 24.13
CA HIS A 253 -24.56 17.96 22.98
C HIS A 253 -23.19 17.54 22.40
N CYS A 254 -22.23 17.19 23.27
CA CYS A 254 -20.89 16.73 22.89
C CYS A 254 -20.93 15.46 22.02
N SER A 255 -21.86 14.54 22.28
CA SER A 255 -22.04 13.34 21.43
C SER A 255 -22.75 13.66 20.12
N ALA A 256 -23.72 14.60 20.16
CA ALA A 256 -24.48 14.99 18.97
C ALA A 256 -23.60 15.65 17.90
N VAL A 257 -22.53 16.38 18.29
CA VAL A 257 -21.62 17.05 17.36
C VAL A 257 -20.41 16.18 16.98
N CYS A 258 -20.19 15.08 17.68
CA CYS A 258 -18.98 14.25 17.49
C CYS A 258 -18.91 13.66 16.06
N THR A 259 -17.94 14.09 15.28
CA THR A 259 -17.72 13.57 13.93
C THR A 259 -16.96 12.24 13.94
N SER A 260 -16.36 11.85 15.08
CA SER A 260 -15.69 10.55 15.27
C SER A 260 -16.65 9.45 15.76
N ASN A 261 -17.95 9.74 15.85
CA ASN A 261 -19.03 8.80 16.25
C ASN A 261 -18.88 8.24 17.67
N VAL A 262 -18.15 8.94 18.56
CA VAL A 262 -17.96 8.57 19.96
C VAL A 262 -19.16 9.08 20.80
N ARG A 263 -19.59 8.30 21.77
CA ARG A 263 -20.63 8.69 22.73
C ARG A 263 -19.99 9.43 23.91
N VAL A 264 -19.53 10.65 23.64
CA VAL A 264 -18.72 11.44 24.57
C VAL A 264 -19.39 11.56 25.94
N HIS A 265 -20.71 11.90 26.01
CA HIS A 265 -21.41 12.08 27.29
C HIS A 265 -21.47 10.81 28.13
N GLU A 266 -21.59 9.62 27.49
CA GLU A 266 -21.57 8.33 28.19
C GLU A 266 -20.18 8.01 28.74
N GLU A 267 -19.14 8.26 27.91
CA GLU A 267 -17.74 8.00 28.27
C GLU A 267 -17.28 8.89 29.43
N VAL A 268 -17.56 10.20 29.36
CA VAL A 268 -17.14 11.14 30.43
C VAL A 268 -17.92 10.88 31.73
N ARG A 269 -19.17 10.44 31.66
CA ARG A 269 -19.94 10.01 32.83
C ARG A 269 -19.31 8.80 33.50
N ALA A 270 -18.95 7.80 32.67
CA ALA A 270 -18.45 6.52 33.20
C ALA A 270 -17.00 6.60 33.69
N TYR A 271 -16.15 7.40 33.03
CA TYR A 271 -14.69 7.37 33.25
C TYR A 271 -14.08 8.74 33.64
N GLY A 272 -14.86 9.82 33.58
CA GLY A 272 -14.30 11.17 33.74
C GLY A 272 -13.51 11.67 32.54
N MET A 273 -13.44 10.85 31.48
CA MET A 273 -12.69 11.15 30.25
C MET A 273 -13.24 10.32 29.09
N VAL A 274 -12.83 10.65 27.87
CA VAL A 274 -13.12 9.84 26.69
C VAL A 274 -12.09 8.71 26.60
N THR A 275 -12.53 7.46 26.66
CA THR A 275 -11.70 6.25 26.59
C THR A 275 -11.79 5.53 25.24
N ASP A 276 -12.79 5.87 24.41
CA ASP A 276 -13.00 5.23 23.10
C ASP A 276 -11.87 5.68 22.14
N SER A 277 -11.07 4.72 21.69
CA SER A 277 -9.96 4.94 20.74
C SER A 277 -10.41 5.41 19.35
N GLY A 278 -11.71 5.45 19.08
CA GLY A 278 -12.29 6.13 17.92
C GLY A 278 -12.19 7.64 17.98
N CYS A 279 -11.89 8.21 19.15
CA CYS A 279 -11.79 9.67 19.35
C CYS A 279 -10.57 10.25 18.64
N MET A 280 -10.78 11.04 17.60
CA MET A 280 -9.73 11.69 16.79
C MET A 280 -9.38 13.10 17.30
N LYS A 281 -9.73 13.43 18.54
CA LYS A 281 -9.42 14.71 19.19
C LYS A 281 -9.81 15.93 18.33
N THR A 282 -10.99 15.86 17.66
CA THR A 282 -11.48 16.93 16.77
C THR A 282 -11.89 18.20 17.52
N MET A 283 -12.06 18.12 18.83
CA MET A 283 -12.39 19.22 19.75
C MET A 283 -13.78 19.85 19.55
N ASP A 284 -14.60 19.33 18.63
CA ASP A 284 -15.97 19.85 18.44
C ASP A 284 -16.80 19.74 19.73
N CYS A 285 -16.62 18.65 20.49
CA CYS A 285 -17.33 18.40 21.76
C CYS A 285 -16.91 19.40 22.86
N VAL A 286 -15.66 19.83 22.86
CA VAL A 286 -15.13 20.81 23.81
C VAL A 286 -15.75 22.19 23.54
N ASP A 287 -15.68 22.62 22.26
CA ASP A 287 -16.12 23.94 21.83
C ASP A 287 -17.64 24.14 21.91
N THR A 288 -18.41 23.05 21.83
CA THR A 288 -19.89 23.08 21.85
C THR A 288 -20.45 23.00 23.27
N CYS A 289 -19.62 22.64 24.26
CA CYS A 289 -20.12 22.43 25.64
C CYS A 289 -20.69 23.74 26.22
N PRO A 290 -22.00 23.76 26.60
CA PRO A 290 -22.59 25.01 27.12
C PRO A 290 -21.95 25.50 28.44
N ASN A 291 -21.45 24.56 29.24
CA ASN A 291 -20.86 24.86 30.57
C ASN A 291 -19.34 24.87 30.55
N ASP A 292 -18.72 24.74 29.37
CA ASP A 292 -17.26 24.62 29.23
C ASP A 292 -16.65 23.47 30.08
N ALA A 293 -17.48 22.47 30.37
CA ALA A 293 -17.09 21.35 31.23
C ALA A 293 -16.13 20.35 30.59
N LEU A 294 -15.94 20.40 29.26
CA LEU A 294 -15.01 19.52 28.55
C LEU A 294 -13.74 20.27 28.17
N TYR A 295 -12.61 19.59 28.30
CA TYR A 295 -11.30 20.15 27.94
C TYR A 295 -10.36 19.04 27.48
N PHE A 296 -9.32 19.41 26.72
CA PHE A 296 -8.21 18.50 26.42
C PHE A 296 -7.21 18.62 27.54
N GLY A 297 -6.82 17.50 28.15
CA GLY A 297 -5.87 17.51 29.26
C GLY A 297 -5.10 16.21 29.38
N PHE A 298 -4.03 16.26 30.16
CA PHE A 298 -3.14 15.13 30.42
C PHE A 298 -3.45 14.48 31.77
N GLY A 299 -3.23 13.16 31.86
CA GLY A 299 -3.45 12.41 33.09
C GLY A 299 -3.40 10.90 32.83
N LYS A 300 -4.07 10.11 33.66
CA LYS A 300 -4.12 8.64 33.47
C LYS A 300 -4.58 8.31 32.06
N SER A 301 -3.95 7.32 31.44
CA SER A 301 -4.32 6.83 30.12
C SER A 301 -5.64 6.04 30.18
N SER A 302 -6.27 5.83 29.02
CA SER A 302 -7.58 5.15 28.98
C SER A 302 -7.50 3.70 29.44
N ILE A 303 -6.37 3.03 29.25
CA ILE A 303 -6.17 1.63 29.66
C ILE A 303 -6.02 1.48 31.18
N THR A 304 -5.56 2.54 31.89
CA THR A 304 -5.33 2.54 33.34
C THR A 304 -6.48 3.18 34.14
N THR A 305 -7.49 3.73 33.44
CA THR A 305 -8.58 4.45 34.08
C THR A 305 -9.73 3.51 34.41
N ALA A 306 -10.00 3.32 35.71
CA ALA A 306 -11.15 2.55 36.18
C ALA A 306 -12.45 3.36 36.00
N PRO A 307 -13.59 2.70 35.77
CA PRO A 307 -14.87 3.40 35.68
C PRO A 307 -15.29 3.98 37.03
N ARG A 308 -15.80 5.22 37.00
CA ARG A 308 -16.39 5.94 38.14
C ARG A 308 -17.86 5.61 38.34
N ALA A 309 -18.52 5.19 37.24
CA ALA A 309 -19.92 4.78 37.23
C ALA A 309 -20.08 3.63 36.23
N GLU A 310 -21.14 2.85 36.39
CA GLU A 310 -21.39 1.69 35.51
C GLU A 310 -21.40 2.12 34.03
N PRO A 311 -20.49 1.57 33.18
CA PRO A 311 -20.48 1.89 31.77
C PRO A 311 -21.70 1.32 31.06
N LYS A 312 -22.33 2.10 30.20
CA LYS A 312 -23.41 1.61 29.37
C LYS A 312 -22.87 0.64 28.30
N PRO A 313 -23.50 -0.50 28.10
CA PRO A 313 -23.07 -1.43 27.06
C PRO A 313 -23.11 -0.77 25.67
N ARG A 314 -22.11 -1.07 24.86
CA ARG A 314 -22.06 -0.57 23.47
C ARG A 314 -23.26 -1.14 22.69
N LYS A 315 -23.99 -0.27 22.03
CA LYS A 315 -25.08 -0.68 21.14
C LYS A 315 -24.50 -0.96 19.75
N TRP A 316 -24.76 -2.14 19.25
CA TRP A 316 -24.36 -2.61 17.94
C TRP A 316 -25.59 -2.65 17.01
N ASP A 317 -25.38 -2.41 15.73
CA ASP A 317 -26.48 -2.37 14.74
C ASP A 317 -26.86 -3.78 14.25
N VAL A 318 -26.04 -4.78 14.63
CA VAL A 318 -26.18 -6.18 14.18
C VAL A 318 -26.00 -7.14 15.34
N THR A 319 -26.64 -8.31 15.26
CA THR A 319 -26.42 -9.45 16.15
C THR A 319 -25.08 -10.12 15.85
N ILE A 320 -24.59 -11.01 16.71
CA ILE A 320 -23.32 -11.71 16.50
C ILE A 320 -23.38 -12.56 15.22
N ALA A 321 -24.48 -13.29 15.00
CA ALA A 321 -24.64 -14.10 13.79
C ALA A 321 -24.60 -13.25 12.51
N GLN A 322 -25.31 -12.11 12.53
CA GLN A 322 -25.26 -11.15 11.40
C GLN A 322 -23.84 -10.61 11.18
N ASP A 323 -23.12 -10.31 12.27
CA ASP A 323 -21.74 -9.80 12.21
C ASP A 323 -20.82 -10.80 11.52
N ILE A 324 -20.95 -12.11 11.85
CA ILE A 324 -20.15 -13.18 11.22
C ILE A 324 -20.44 -13.23 9.72
N VAL A 325 -21.72 -13.20 9.33
CA VAL A 325 -22.10 -13.19 7.90
C VAL A 325 -21.53 -11.94 7.20
N LEU A 326 -21.66 -10.78 7.81
CA LEU A 326 -21.14 -9.53 7.21
C LEU A 326 -19.62 -9.54 7.11
N ALA A 327 -18.91 -10.14 8.08
CA ALA A 327 -17.45 -10.29 8.01
C ALA A 327 -17.07 -11.24 6.85
N ALA A 328 -17.81 -12.33 6.65
CA ALA A 328 -17.60 -13.25 5.52
C ALA A 328 -17.87 -12.54 4.19
N VAL A 329 -18.98 -11.80 4.07
CA VAL A 329 -19.29 -11.00 2.86
C VAL A 329 -18.19 -9.98 2.61
N PHE A 330 -17.72 -9.28 3.63
CA PHE A 330 -16.62 -8.31 3.52
C PHE A 330 -15.37 -8.97 2.95
N LEU A 331 -14.99 -10.13 3.49
CA LEU A 331 -13.80 -10.86 3.03
C LEU A 331 -13.96 -11.32 1.57
N ILE A 332 -15.13 -11.89 1.21
CA ILE A 332 -15.41 -12.32 -0.16
C ILE A 332 -15.30 -11.13 -1.13
N VAL A 333 -15.98 -10.02 -0.82
CA VAL A 333 -15.92 -8.82 -1.68
C VAL A 333 -14.49 -8.29 -1.76
N PHE A 334 -13.77 -8.25 -0.63
CA PHE A 334 -12.36 -7.83 -0.61
C PHE A 334 -11.52 -8.67 -1.58
N LEU A 335 -11.66 -10.01 -1.50
CA LEU A 335 -10.91 -10.93 -2.37
C LEU A 335 -11.31 -10.76 -3.86
N CYS A 336 -12.60 -10.51 -4.14
CA CYS A 336 -13.08 -10.28 -5.51
C CYS A 336 -12.49 -9.01 -6.15
N PHE A 337 -12.30 -7.95 -5.35
CA PHE A 337 -11.86 -6.65 -5.89
C PHE A 337 -10.37 -6.37 -5.68
N ARG A 338 -9.65 -7.20 -4.89
CA ARG A 338 -8.24 -6.96 -4.60
C ARG A 338 -7.40 -7.03 -5.87
N GLY A 339 -6.85 -5.90 -6.29
CA GLY A 339 -6.02 -5.79 -7.49
C GLY A 339 -6.77 -5.95 -8.81
N ALA A 340 -8.10 -5.96 -8.77
CA ALA A 340 -8.93 -6.20 -9.96
C ALA A 340 -8.50 -5.29 -11.14
N TYR A 341 -8.26 -5.91 -12.29
CA TYR A 341 -7.84 -5.26 -13.54
C TYR A 341 -6.55 -4.42 -13.38
N ALA A 342 -5.71 -4.76 -12.40
CA ALA A 342 -4.50 -3.99 -12.01
C ALA A 342 -4.80 -2.51 -11.71
N SER A 343 -6.08 -2.16 -11.52
CA SER A 343 -6.54 -0.77 -11.38
C SER A 343 -7.10 -0.43 -10.00
N VAL A 344 -7.42 -1.43 -9.17
CA VAL A 344 -8.07 -1.19 -7.86
C VAL A 344 -7.01 -1.24 -6.75
N PRO A 345 -6.58 -0.07 -6.22
CA PRO A 345 -5.63 -0.04 -5.10
C PRO A 345 -6.19 -0.70 -3.84
N LEU A 346 -5.32 -1.22 -2.99
CA LEU A 346 -5.67 -1.95 -1.77
C LEU A 346 -6.65 -1.17 -0.87
N LEU A 347 -6.41 0.12 -0.66
CA LEU A 347 -7.27 0.95 0.19
C LEU A 347 -8.63 1.20 -0.45
N MET A 348 -8.71 1.29 -1.79
CA MET A 348 -9.98 1.39 -2.51
C MET A 348 -10.78 0.09 -2.37
N THR A 349 -10.10 -1.06 -2.45
CA THR A 349 -10.72 -2.37 -2.22
C THR A 349 -11.40 -2.42 -0.85
N MET A 350 -10.74 -1.89 0.20
CA MET A 350 -11.33 -1.82 1.56
C MET A 350 -12.59 -0.96 1.58
N GLY A 351 -12.57 0.18 0.89
CA GLY A 351 -13.73 1.07 0.77
C GLY A 351 -14.89 0.36 0.05
N ILE A 352 -14.60 -0.28 -1.09
CA ILE A 352 -15.58 -1.06 -1.86
C ILE A 352 -16.18 -2.18 -0.99
N ALA A 353 -15.32 -2.96 -0.32
CA ALA A 353 -15.75 -4.08 0.52
C ALA A 353 -16.69 -3.60 1.65
N ALA A 354 -16.34 -2.50 2.32
CA ALA A 354 -17.16 -1.94 3.39
C ALA A 354 -18.53 -1.45 2.88
N ILE A 355 -18.54 -0.76 1.73
CA ILE A 355 -19.76 -0.23 1.11
C ILE A 355 -20.67 -1.37 0.65
N LEU A 356 -20.15 -2.34 -0.10
CA LEU A 356 -20.92 -3.46 -0.63
C LEU A 356 -21.45 -4.36 0.49
N THR A 357 -20.68 -4.54 1.56
CA THR A 357 -21.15 -5.25 2.77
C THR A 357 -22.34 -4.52 3.41
N TYR A 358 -22.28 -3.18 3.50
CA TYR A 358 -23.39 -2.39 4.03
C TYR A 358 -24.62 -2.46 3.09
N ILE A 359 -24.42 -2.43 1.78
CA ILE A 359 -25.50 -2.57 0.77
C ILE A 359 -26.13 -3.96 0.91
N PHE A 360 -25.33 -5.02 1.08
CA PHE A 360 -25.82 -6.38 1.37
C PHE A 360 -26.67 -6.40 2.66
N PHE A 361 -26.18 -5.76 3.72
CA PHE A 361 -26.92 -5.66 4.99
C PHE A 361 -28.28 -4.97 4.78
N LEU A 362 -28.34 -3.89 4.00
CA LEU A 362 -29.60 -3.22 3.68
C LEU A 362 -30.54 -4.12 2.87
N ALA A 363 -30.03 -4.87 1.90
CA ALA A 363 -30.81 -5.82 1.11
C ALA A 363 -31.37 -6.92 2.02
N TRP A 364 -30.54 -7.46 2.92
CA TRP A 364 -30.99 -8.41 3.94
C TRP A 364 -32.13 -7.83 4.80
N ARG A 365 -31.97 -6.60 5.27
CA ARG A 365 -33.01 -5.91 6.07
C ARG A 365 -34.32 -5.72 5.29
N LEU A 366 -34.22 -5.46 3.98
CA LEU A 366 -35.42 -5.35 3.12
C LEU A 366 -36.23 -6.67 3.10
N MET A 367 -35.55 -7.79 3.19
CA MET A 367 -36.25 -9.12 3.30
C MET A 367 -36.79 -9.36 4.71
N ALA A 368 -36.06 -8.96 5.74
CA ALA A 368 -36.39 -9.28 7.16
C ALA A 368 -37.20 -8.23 7.92
N UNK A 369 -37.06 -6.94 7.68
CA UNK A 369 -37.67 -5.94 8.35
C UNK A 369 -38.87 -5.47 7.63
N SER A 370 -39.86 -5.12 8.43
CA SER A 370 -41.08 -4.57 7.81
C SER A 370 -40.96 -3.12 7.35
N ASP A 371 -40.12 -2.36 7.99
CA ASP A 371 -39.81 -0.96 7.63
C ASP A 371 -38.31 -0.76 7.48
N VAL A 372 -37.88 -0.29 6.32
CA VAL A 372 -36.45 -0.04 6.00
C VAL A 372 -36.28 1.32 5.33
N ASN A 373 -35.42 2.11 5.90
CA ASN A 373 -35.08 3.45 5.37
C ASN A 373 -33.57 3.55 5.11
N LEU A 374 -33.22 4.20 4.00
CA LEU A 374 -31.85 4.66 3.73
C LEU A 374 -31.88 6.18 3.86
N HIS A 375 -31.38 6.70 4.99
CA HIS A 375 -31.47 8.10 5.37
C HIS A 375 -32.93 8.60 5.34
N ARG A 376 -33.30 9.42 4.37
CA ARG A 376 -34.63 10.00 4.20
C ARG A 376 -35.52 9.19 3.23
N ILE A 377 -34.91 8.22 2.54
CA ILE A 377 -35.61 7.45 1.49
C ILE A 377 -36.23 6.20 2.15
N ARG A 378 -37.55 6.08 2.05
CA ARG A 378 -38.25 4.89 2.53
C ARG A 378 -38.18 3.78 1.47
N LEU A 379 -37.41 2.73 1.73
CA LEU A 379 -37.23 1.59 0.82
C LEU A 379 -38.38 0.58 0.97
N LYS A 380 -38.80 0.34 2.22
CA LYS A 380 -39.90 -0.58 2.54
C LYS A 380 -40.78 0.05 3.64
N SER A 381 -42.07 -0.13 3.61
CA SER A 381 -43.00 0.37 4.64
C SER A 381 -44.19 -0.57 4.77
N ARG A 382 -44.46 -1.00 6.00
CA ARG A 382 -45.56 -1.95 6.33
C ARG A 382 -45.49 -3.19 5.43
N ASP A 383 -44.33 -3.79 5.34
CA ASP A 383 -44.00 -4.98 4.54
C ASP A 383 -44.09 -4.82 3.01
N ARG A 384 -44.50 -3.66 2.51
CA ARG A 384 -44.54 -3.38 1.07
C ARG A 384 -43.26 -2.66 0.61
N VAL A 385 -42.56 -3.28 -0.33
CA VAL A 385 -41.40 -2.65 -0.99
C VAL A 385 -41.91 -1.48 -1.83
N ARG A 386 -41.35 -0.30 -1.59
CA ARG A 386 -41.67 0.91 -2.36
C ARG A 386 -40.81 1.00 -3.61
N MET A 387 -41.19 1.86 -4.57
CA MET A 387 -40.42 2.08 -5.82
C MET A 387 -38.92 2.30 -5.56
N PRO A 388 -38.48 3.19 -4.61
CA PRO A 388 -37.05 3.30 -4.31
C PRO A 388 -36.42 2.00 -3.79
N GLY A 389 -37.18 1.15 -3.08
CA GLY A 389 -36.70 -0.14 -2.62
C GLY A 389 -36.53 -1.14 -3.76
N ALA A 390 -37.44 -1.13 -4.75
CA ALA A 390 -37.33 -1.96 -5.96
C ALA A 390 -36.09 -1.55 -6.77
N ILE A 391 -35.88 -0.24 -6.98
CA ILE A 391 -34.69 0.29 -7.65
C ILE A 391 -33.42 -0.15 -6.90
N PHE A 392 -33.41 -0.02 -5.56
CA PHE A 392 -32.30 -0.45 -4.72
C PHE A 392 -31.99 -1.94 -4.92
N LEU A 393 -33.01 -2.81 -4.98
CA LEU A 393 -32.82 -4.26 -5.18
C LEU A 393 -32.23 -4.55 -6.57
N VAL A 394 -32.67 -3.85 -7.61
CA VAL A 394 -32.10 -3.98 -8.97
C VAL A 394 -30.60 -3.57 -8.94
N VAL A 395 -30.28 -2.42 -8.33
CA VAL A 395 -28.91 -1.95 -8.19
C VAL A 395 -28.08 -2.96 -7.39
N PHE A 396 -28.63 -3.50 -6.29
CA PHE A 396 -27.97 -4.54 -5.48
C PHE A 396 -27.65 -5.79 -6.33
N LEU A 397 -28.61 -6.27 -7.12
CA LEU A 397 -28.41 -7.44 -7.99
C LEU A 397 -27.32 -7.18 -9.04
N LEU A 398 -27.33 -6.01 -9.67
CA LEU A 398 -26.29 -5.63 -10.64
C LEU A 398 -24.90 -5.58 -9.97
N LEU A 399 -24.81 -5.00 -8.76
CA LEU A 399 -23.55 -4.95 -8.00
C LEU A 399 -23.10 -6.36 -7.56
N ALA A 400 -24.03 -7.23 -7.20
CA ALA A 400 -23.73 -8.62 -6.84
C ALA A 400 -23.19 -9.39 -8.07
N LEU A 401 -23.86 -9.26 -9.22
CA LEU A 401 -23.40 -9.86 -10.48
C LEU A 401 -22.01 -9.33 -10.88
N PHE A 402 -21.79 -8.03 -10.76
CA PHE A 402 -20.49 -7.41 -11.03
C PHE A 402 -19.41 -7.95 -10.07
N THR A 403 -19.76 -8.13 -8.79
CA THR A 403 -18.84 -8.70 -7.78
C THR A 403 -18.47 -10.14 -8.15
N ILE A 404 -19.45 -10.96 -8.53
CA ILE A 404 -19.24 -12.37 -8.92
C ILE A 404 -18.36 -12.40 -10.18
N GLN A 405 -18.68 -11.59 -11.19
CA GLN A 405 -17.92 -11.51 -12.44
C GLN A 405 -16.46 -11.08 -12.18
N THR A 406 -16.23 -10.03 -11.39
CA THR A 406 -14.89 -9.55 -11.04
C THR A 406 -14.12 -10.64 -10.25
N GLY A 407 -14.79 -11.32 -9.33
CA GLY A 407 -14.21 -12.42 -8.57
C GLY A 407 -13.80 -13.58 -9.45
N ALA A 408 -14.66 -13.93 -10.44
CA ALA A 408 -14.34 -14.99 -11.43
C ALA A 408 -13.13 -14.62 -12.27
N VAL A 409 -13.06 -13.38 -12.77
CA VAL A 409 -11.89 -12.89 -13.55
C VAL A 409 -10.60 -13.01 -12.72
N ASN A 410 -10.64 -12.51 -11.47
CA ASN A 410 -9.47 -12.56 -10.58
C ASN A 410 -9.04 -14.00 -10.27
N TRP A 411 -10.00 -14.89 -9.98
CA TRP A 411 -9.70 -16.28 -9.65
C TRP A 411 -9.12 -17.03 -10.86
N ILE A 412 -9.73 -16.89 -12.04
CA ILE A 412 -9.27 -17.54 -13.27
C ILE A 412 -7.90 -17.01 -13.66
N GLY A 413 -7.70 -15.69 -13.61
CA GLY A 413 -6.41 -15.05 -13.88
C GLY A 413 -5.32 -15.53 -12.92
N TYR A 414 -5.60 -15.58 -11.63
CA TYR A 414 -4.66 -16.10 -10.62
C TYR A 414 -4.27 -17.55 -10.91
N ALA A 415 -5.24 -18.38 -11.32
CA ALA A 415 -4.97 -19.77 -11.71
C ALA A 415 -4.13 -19.81 -12.98
N GLY A 416 -4.31 -18.85 -13.90
CA GLY A 416 -3.47 -18.67 -15.09
C GLY A 416 -2.02 -18.34 -14.71
N THR A 417 -1.83 -17.34 -13.85
CA THR A 417 -0.49 -16.93 -13.38
C THR A 417 0.24 -18.10 -12.68
N LYS A 418 -0.49 -18.91 -11.89
CA LYS A 418 0.12 -20.13 -11.30
C LYS A 418 0.59 -21.12 -12.38
N SER A 419 -0.19 -21.34 -13.43
CA SER A 419 0.21 -22.22 -14.53
C SER A 419 1.41 -21.64 -15.29
N ALA A 420 1.43 -20.33 -15.52
CA ALA A 420 2.56 -19.64 -16.15
C ALA A 420 3.84 -19.78 -15.31
N ALA A 421 3.74 -19.65 -13.99
CA ALA A 421 4.88 -19.85 -13.09
C ALA A 421 5.42 -21.28 -13.13
N ILE A 422 4.55 -22.29 -13.25
CA ILE A 422 4.96 -23.70 -13.43
C ILE A 422 5.70 -23.86 -14.77
N ALA A 423 5.17 -23.28 -15.85
CA ALA A 423 5.80 -23.33 -17.17
C ALA A 423 7.21 -22.73 -17.13
N MET A 424 7.38 -21.57 -16.50
CA MET A 424 8.68 -20.87 -16.37
C MET A 424 9.71 -21.71 -15.58
N ARG A 425 9.27 -22.41 -14.53
CA ARG A 425 10.15 -23.30 -13.74
C ARG A 425 10.49 -24.59 -14.45
N SER A 426 9.76 -24.91 -15.52
CA SER A 426 9.94 -26.15 -16.30
C SER A 426 10.88 -25.96 -17.50
N ILE A 427 11.60 -24.85 -17.57
CA ILE A 427 12.62 -24.59 -18.58
C ILE A 427 13.91 -25.29 -18.12
N GLY A 428 14.30 -26.33 -18.84
CA GLY A 428 15.53 -27.10 -18.60
C GLY A 428 16.65 -26.73 -19.58
N PRO A 429 17.79 -27.40 -19.49
CA PRO A 429 18.91 -27.14 -20.41
C PRO A 429 18.57 -27.32 -21.90
N ASN A 430 17.61 -28.19 -22.20
CA ASN A 430 17.17 -28.49 -23.57
C ASN A 430 15.90 -27.71 -23.98
N GLY A 431 15.57 -26.64 -23.24
CA GLY A 431 14.39 -25.84 -23.51
C GLY A 431 13.19 -26.23 -22.63
N LEU A 432 12.00 -25.88 -23.06
CA LEU A 432 10.75 -26.11 -22.32
C LEU A 432 10.37 -27.59 -22.35
N THR A 433 10.14 -28.17 -21.18
CA THR A 433 9.68 -29.56 -21.04
C THR A 433 8.23 -29.71 -21.54
N GLU A 434 7.81 -30.95 -21.86
CA GLU A 434 6.43 -31.24 -22.29
C GLU A 434 5.40 -30.82 -21.25
N GLY A 435 5.65 -31.08 -19.95
CA GLY A 435 4.81 -30.60 -18.85
C GLY A 435 4.77 -29.07 -18.75
N GLY A 436 5.90 -28.43 -19.05
CA GLY A 436 6.00 -26.97 -19.12
C GLY A 436 5.16 -26.41 -20.26
N ARG A 437 5.19 -27.05 -21.45
CA ARG A 437 4.39 -26.67 -22.62
C ARG A 437 2.89 -26.74 -22.29
N THR A 438 2.43 -27.86 -21.74
CA THR A 438 1.02 -28.01 -21.31
C THR A 438 0.60 -26.98 -20.30
N SER A 439 1.51 -26.63 -19.37
CA SER A 439 1.24 -25.59 -18.34
C SER A 439 1.13 -24.19 -18.98
N ALA A 440 1.96 -23.87 -19.97
CA ALA A 440 1.91 -22.60 -20.70
C ALA A 440 0.60 -22.49 -21.52
N GLU A 441 0.20 -23.55 -22.21
CA GLU A 441 -1.06 -23.60 -22.96
C GLU A 441 -2.28 -23.44 -22.02
N THR A 442 -2.25 -24.11 -20.86
CA THR A 442 -3.28 -23.99 -19.82
C THR A 442 -3.36 -22.54 -19.30
N ALA A 443 -2.22 -21.89 -19.10
CA ALA A 443 -2.16 -20.50 -18.67
C ALA A 443 -2.84 -19.60 -19.72
N LEU A 444 -2.49 -19.76 -21.00
CA LEU A 444 -3.10 -18.99 -22.10
C LEU A 444 -4.61 -19.17 -22.16
N ALA A 445 -5.11 -20.40 -22.07
CA ALA A 445 -6.54 -20.68 -22.09
C ALA A 445 -7.27 -19.97 -20.94
N ARG A 446 -6.64 -19.93 -19.74
CA ARG A 446 -7.21 -19.23 -18.58
C ARG A 446 -7.19 -17.71 -18.77
N PHE A 447 -6.11 -17.13 -19.27
CA PHE A 447 -6.02 -15.69 -19.53
C PHE A 447 -7.05 -15.26 -20.59
N GLU A 448 -7.25 -16.08 -21.65
CA GLU A 448 -8.30 -15.85 -22.65
C GLU A 448 -9.70 -15.86 -22.02
N LEU A 449 -9.97 -16.88 -21.22
CA LEU A 449 -11.27 -16.97 -20.52
C LEU A 449 -11.48 -15.75 -19.61
N ALA A 450 -10.47 -15.36 -18.80
CA ALA A 450 -10.55 -14.18 -17.92
C ALA A 450 -10.80 -12.90 -18.73
N ARG A 451 -10.15 -12.75 -19.89
CA ARG A 451 -10.33 -11.61 -20.80
C ARG A 451 -11.74 -11.58 -21.39
N ASN A 452 -12.28 -12.72 -21.82
CA ASN A 452 -13.60 -12.81 -22.46
C ASN A 452 -14.75 -12.52 -21.49
N ILE A 453 -14.63 -12.91 -20.21
CA ILE A 453 -15.65 -12.62 -19.20
C ILE A 453 -15.42 -11.27 -18.51
N GLY A 454 -14.22 -10.69 -18.65
CA GLY A 454 -13.85 -9.40 -18.06
C GLY A 454 -14.49 -8.20 -18.77
N ILE A 455 -14.65 -7.10 -18.05
CA ILE A 455 -15.08 -5.82 -18.65
C ILE A 455 -13.95 -5.20 -19.46
N THR A 456 -12.71 -5.44 -19.03
CA THR A 456 -11.48 -5.01 -19.70
C THR A 456 -10.40 -6.04 -19.43
N SER A 457 -9.33 -6.06 -20.23
CA SER A 457 -8.19 -6.92 -19.95
C SER A 457 -7.43 -6.45 -18.71
N ASP A 458 -6.87 -7.40 -17.97
CA ASP A 458 -5.95 -7.09 -16.88
C ASP A 458 -4.53 -7.02 -17.46
N PRO A 459 -3.83 -5.89 -17.36
CA PRO A 459 -2.47 -5.75 -17.93
C PRO A 459 -1.47 -6.79 -17.42
N ASN A 460 -1.60 -7.24 -16.17
CA ASN A 460 -0.70 -8.29 -15.63
C ASN A 460 -0.93 -9.61 -16.35
N HIS A 461 -2.20 -9.95 -16.61
CA HIS A 461 -2.55 -11.17 -17.37
C HIS A 461 -2.08 -11.06 -18.82
N ASP A 462 -2.16 -9.86 -19.42
CA ASP A 462 -1.65 -9.63 -20.79
C ASP A 462 -0.12 -9.81 -20.85
N VAL A 463 0.62 -9.27 -19.85
CA VAL A 463 2.07 -9.47 -19.70
C VAL A 463 2.41 -10.98 -19.62
N ASP A 464 1.75 -11.69 -18.69
CA ASP A 464 1.98 -13.13 -18.51
C ASP A 464 1.60 -13.92 -19.79
N ALA A 465 0.52 -13.55 -20.49
CA ALA A 465 0.09 -14.19 -21.73
C ALA A 465 1.11 -13.99 -22.86
N ILE A 466 1.62 -12.75 -23.04
CA ILE A 466 2.68 -12.44 -24.02
C ILE A 466 3.92 -13.30 -23.71
N GLN A 467 4.32 -13.38 -22.43
CA GLN A 467 5.46 -14.20 -22.02
C GLN A 467 5.25 -15.67 -22.37
N MET A 468 4.03 -16.22 -22.18
CA MET A 468 3.70 -17.61 -22.56
C MET A 468 3.71 -17.80 -24.07
N HIS A 469 3.21 -16.82 -24.85
CA HIS A 469 3.29 -16.87 -26.33
C HIS A 469 4.75 -16.90 -26.78
N LEU A 470 5.62 -16.05 -26.26
CA LEU A 470 7.05 -16.02 -26.56
C LEU A 470 7.73 -17.34 -26.17
N LEU A 471 7.37 -17.91 -25.01
CA LEU A 471 7.92 -19.18 -24.52
C LEU A 471 7.54 -20.35 -25.45
N LEU A 472 6.33 -20.34 -26.00
CA LEU A 472 5.83 -21.37 -26.94
C LEU A 472 6.26 -21.13 -28.39
N GLY A 473 6.91 -20.00 -28.70
CA GLY A 473 7.30 -19.64 -30.05
C GLY A 473 6.16 -19.09 -30.93
N ASN A 474 5.04 -18.72 -30.30
CA ASN A 474 3.87 -18.17 -31.01
C ASN A 474 4.03 -16.65 -31.14
N MET A 475 4.75 -16.20 -32.17
CA MET A 475 5.04 -14.76 -32.40
C MET A 475 3.78 -13.97 -32.78
N ASP A 476 2.83 -14.59 -33.48
CA ASP A 476 1.56 -13.93 -33.86
C ASP A 476 0.75 -13.56 -32.63
N GLY A 477 0.58 -14.52 -31.70
CA GLY A 477 -0.15 -14.25 -30.43
C GLY A 477 0.50 -13.22 -29.57
N ALA A 478 1.83 -13.18 -29.54
CA ALA A 478 2.57 -12.12 -28.80
C ALA A 478 2.38 -10.77 -29.49
N GLY A 479 2.54 -10.70 -30.82
CA GLY A 479 2.47 -9.49 -31.62
C GLY A 479 1.08 -8.82 -31.63
N GLU A 480 0.01 -9.62 -31.50
CA GLU A 480 -1.37 -9.08 -31.44
C GLU A 480 -1.60 -8.24 -30.16
N ARG A 481 -1.01 -8.64 -29.04
CA ARG A 481 -1.28 -8.03 -27.71
C ARG A 481 -0.31 -6.91 -27.35
N LEU A 482 0.93 -7.05 -27.80
CA LEU A 482 2.04 -6.20 -27.36
C LEU A 482 1.84 -4.69 -27.65
N PRO A 483 1.36 -4.25 -28.86
CA PRO A 483 1.20 -2.84 -29.15
C PRO A 483 0.24 -2.11 -28.21
N LEU A 484 -0.87 -2.77 -27.84
CA LEU A 484 -1.85 -2.19 -26.91
C LEU A 484 -1.23 -2.01 -25.52
N LEU A 485 -0.45 -3.00 -25.09
CA LEU A 485 0.20 -2.97 -23.78
C LEU A 485 1.27 -1.85 -23.72
N ILE A 486 2.07 -1.71 -24.79
CA ILE A 486 3.06 -0.63 -24.93
C ILE A 486 2.39 0.75 -24.89
N SER A 487 1.29 0.91 -25.63
CA SER A 487 0.58 2.21 -25.67
C SER A 487 0.04 2.62 -24.31
N ARG A 488 -0.33 1.64 -23.45
CA ARG A 488 -0.83 1.88 -22.10
C ARG A 488 0.29 2.11 -21.07
N PHE A 489 1.43 1.47 -21.24
CA PHE A 489 2.53 1.46 -20.28
C PHE A 489 3.89 1.63 -20.98
N PRO A 490 4.10 2.77 -21.64
CA PRO A 490 5.28 2.97 -22.50
C PRO A 490 6.61 3.05 -21.72
N ASP A 491 6.56 3.34 -20.43
CA ASP A 491 7.71 3.46 -19.52
C ASP A 491 7.88 2.25 -18.59
N ASN A 492 7.05 1.20 -18.77
CA ASN A 492 7.08 0.02 -17.87
C ASN A 492 8.20 -0.93 -18.31
N LEU A 493 9.18 -1.16 -17.44
CA LEU A 493 10.34 -2.00 -17.71
C LEU A 493 9.96 -3.40 -18.19
N ARG A 494 8.99 -4.06 -17.53
CA ARG A 494 8.59 -5.44 -17.88
C ARG A 494 7.95 -5.50 -19.28
N VAL A 495 7.14 -4.50 -19.61
CA VAL A 495 6.52 -4.40 -20.95
C VAL A 495 7.60 -4.19 -22.01
N ARG A 496 8.55 -3.31 -21.74
CA ARG A 496 9.66 -3.04 -22.69
C ARG A 496 10.62 -4.24 -22.81
N GLN A 497 10.78 -5.03 -21.75
CA GLN A 497 11.53 -6.28 -21.82
C GLN A 497 10.86 -7.29 -22.77
N LEU A 498 9.54 -7.41 -22.72
CA LEU A 498 8.78 -8.28 -23.62
C LEU A 498 8.84 -7.80 -25.08
N GLU A 499 8.77 -6.48 -25.27
CA GLU A 499 8.93 -5.86 -26.60
C GLU A 499 10.31 -6.20 -27.16
N LEU A 500 11.35 -5.95 -26.39
CA LEU A 500 12.72 -6.25 -26.79
C LEU A 500 12.89 -7.75 -27.11
N GLU A 501 12.37 -8.65 -26.27
CA GLU A 501 12.43 -10.10 -26.49
C GLU A 501 11.69 -10.52 -27.76
N TYR A 502 10.55 -9.91 -28.03
CA TYR A 502 9.78 -10.13 -29.27
C TYR A 502 10.60 -9.68 -30.50
N GLU A 503 11.17 -8.47 -30.45
CA GLU A 503 11.96 -7.90 -31.56
C GLU A 503 13.24 -8.68 -31.83
N MET A 504 13.95 -9.12 -30.80
CA MET A 504 15.14 -9.96 -30.95
C MET A 504 14.85 -11.23 -31.79
N ARG A 505 13.60 -11.69 -31.80
CA ARG A 505 13.19 -12.89 -32.55
C ARG A 505 12.60 -12.58 -33.94
N THR A 506 11.96 -11.40 -34.09
CA THR A 506 11.22 -11.05 -35.32
C THR A 506 11.95 -10.04 -36.19
N ALA A 507 12.72 -9.11 -35.61
CA ALA A 507 13.41 -8.03 -36.33
C ALA A 507 14.83 -7.78 -35.77
N PRO A 508 15.70 -8.78 -35.69
CA PRO A 508 16.98 -8.67 -34.99
C PRO A 508 17.93 -7.57 -35.51
N ARG A 509 17.76 -7.16 -36.77
CA ARG A 509 18.60 -6.07 -37.32
C ARG A 509 18.19 -4.67 -36.90
N GLU A 510 16.95 -4.50 -36.47
CA GLU A 510 16.38 -3.19 -36.11
C GLU A 510 16.37 -2.95 -34.59
N VAL A 511 16.54 -4.02 -33.79
CA VAL A 511 16.38 -3.99 -32.34
C VAL A 511 17.27 -2.96 -31.63
N GLU A 512 18.50 -2.81 -32.09
CA GLU A 512 19.46 -1.86 -31.49
C GLU A 512 19.00 -0.40 -31.66
N GLY A 513 18.63 -0.02 -32.90
CA GLY A 513 18.16 1.33 -33.21
C GLY A 513 16.84 1.65 -32.48
N HIS A 514 15.94 0.66 -32.41
CA HIS A 514 14.68 0.83 -31.69
C HIS A 514 14.94 1.00 -30.18
N LEU A 515 15.78 0.15 -29.58
CA LEU A 515 16.12 0.25 -28.15
C LEU A 515 16.67 1.64 -27.82
N GLU A 516 17.59 2.18 -28.65
CA GLU A 516 18.15 3.51 -28.39
C GLU A 516 17.08 4.62 -28.50
N SER A 517 16.10 4.46 -29.40
CA SER A 517 14.97 5.41 -29.47
C SER A 517 14.09 5.34 -28.23
N VAL A 518 13.87 4.13 -27.68
CA VAL A 518 13.12 3.92 -26.43
C VAL A 518 13.89 4.56 -25.26
N LEU A 519 15.21 4.37 -25.20
CA LEU A 519 16.05 4.92 -24.13
C LEU A 519 16.18 6.45 -24.20
N ALA A 520 16.12 7.02 -25.40
CA ALA A 520 16.08 8.48 -25.56
C ALA A 520 14.79 9.07 -24.97
N ALA A 521 13.69 8.35 -25.08
CA ALA A 521 12.39 8.76 -24.50
C ALA A 521 12.27 8.40 -23.00
N TYR A 522 12.88 7.30 -22.58
CA TYR A 522 12.74 6.73 -21.21
C TYR A 522 14.13 6.32 -20.66
N PRO A 523 15.00 7.28 -20.28
CA PRO A 523 16.38 6.98 -19.83
C PRO A 523 16.46 6.02 -18.62
N ASP A 524 15.43 5.98 -17.79
CA ASP A 524 15.39 5.11 -16.60
C ASP A 524 15.33 3.61 -16.95
N LEU A 525 15.07 3.27 -18.23
CA LEU A 525 15.01 1.89 -18.72
C LEU A 525 16.36 1.37 -19.20
N ARG A 526 17.46 2.02 -18.84
CA ARG A 526 18.84 1.67 -19.29
C ARG A 526 19.21 0.19 -19.06
N SER A 527 18.61 -0.47 -18.06
CA SER A 527 18.83 -1.90 -17.81
C SER A 527 18.41 -2.81 -18.99
N LEU A 528 17.61 -2.31 -19.94
CA LEU A 528 17.28 -3.02 -21.18
C LEU A 528 18.52 -3.30 -22.04
N ARG A 529 19.54 -2.43 -21.96
CA ARG A 529 20.82 -2.63 -22.66
C ARG A 529 21.46 -3.97 -22.30
N ILE A 530 21.36 -4.37 -21.04
CA ILE A 530 21.93 -5.65 -20.56
C ILE A 530 21.28 -6.84 -21.29
N ARG A 531 19.98 -6.80 -21.52
CA ARG A 531 19.27 -7.86 -22.25
C ARG A 531 19.74 -7.97 -23.69
N LEU A 532 19.92 -6.85 -24.36
CA LEU A 532 20.45 -6.82 -25.73
C LEU A 532 21.89 -7.38 -25.77
N LEU A 533 22.74 -6.95 -24.85
CA LEU A 533 24.12 -7.44 -24.76
C LEU A 533 24.18 -8.95 -24.50
N GLU A 534 23.38 -9.45 -23.56
CA GLU A 534 23.28 -10.89 -23.28
C GLU A 534 22.84 -11.68 -24.51
N TRP A 535 21.83 -11.17 -25.22
CA TRP A 535 21.36 -11.80 -26.45
C TRP A 535 22.44 -11.82 -27.53
N GLN A 536 23.12 -10.68 -27.80
CA GLN A 536 24.21 -10.63 -28.78
C GLN A 536 25.33 -11.63 -28.43
N VAL A 537 25.69 -11.74 -27.14
CA VAL A 537 26.68 -12.71 -26.66
C VAL A 537 26.21 -14.16 -26.90
N THR A 538 24.95 -14.48 -26.65
CA THR A 538 24.42 -15.82 -26.89
C THR A 538 24.37 -16.19 -28.39
N GLN A 539 24.27 -15.18 -29.26
CA GLN A 539 24.36 -15.37 -30.72
C GLN A 539 25.83 -15.43 -31.21
N GLY A 540 26.81 -15.30 -30.31
CA GLY A 540 28.23 -15.27 -30.69
C GLY A 540 28.67 -13.95 -31.31
N ALA A 541 27.85 -12.93 -31.28
CA ALA A 541 28.13 -11.62 -31.90
C ALA A 541 28.96 -10.72 -30.94
N PHE A 542 30.11 -11.22 -30.46
CA PHE A 542 30.91 -10.55 -29.43
C PHE A 542 31.39 -9.15 -29.86
N LEU A 543 31.76 -8.97 -31.12
CA LEU A 543 32.23 -7.66 -31.63
C LEU A 543 31.12 -6.63 -31.67
N ALA A 544 29.89 -7.06 -32.02
CA ALA A 544 28.72 -6.19 -32.03
C ALA A 544 28.35 -5.78 -30.58
N ALA A 545 28.39 -6.74 -29.64
CA ALA A 545 28.13 -6.47 -28.23
C ALA A 545 29.14 -5.48 -27.65
N GLU A 546 30.43 -5.63 -27.99
CA GLU A 546 31.49 -4.72 -27.56
C GLU A 546 31.26 -3.30 -28.14
N ASP A 547 31.04 -3.20 -29.44
CA ASP A 547 30.82 -1.91 -30.11
C ASP A 547 29.61 -1.19 -29.54
N TYR A 548 28.51 -1.90 -29.35
CA TYR A 548 27.29 -1.35 -28.74
C TYR A 548 27.56 -0.85 -27.30
N ALA A 549 28.20 -1.67 -26.45
CA ALA A 549 28.50 -1.29 -25.07
C ALA A 549 29.39 -0.05 -25.00
N ARG A 550 30.39 0.04 -25.89
CA ARG A 550 31.27 1.22 -25.95
C ARG A 550 30.50 2.50 -26.31
N ARG A 551 29.63 2.42 -27.32
CA ARG A 551 28.79 3.56 -27.72
C ARG A 551 27.84 3.97 -26.59
N ALA A 552 27.23 2.98 -25.92
CA ALA A 552 26.29 3.23 -24.82
C ALA A 552 26.95 3.97 -23.65
N ILE A 553 28.14 3.52 -23.19
CA ILE A 553 28.86 4.20 -22.09
C ILE A 553 29.47 5.53 -22.50
N ALA A 554 29.72 5.77 -23.80
CA ALA A 554 30.17 7.05 -24.30
C ALA A 554 29.08 8.12 -24.23
N VAL A 555 27.83 7.70 -24.39
CA VAL A 555 26.64 8.58 -24.30
C VAL A 555 26.19 8.73 -22.84
N ASP A 556 26.26 7.65 -22.06
CA ASP A 556 25.79 7.59 -20.66
C ASP A 556 26.92 7.08 -19.76
N GLU A 557 27.79 7.99 -19.34
CA GLU A 557 28.97 7.67 -18.52
C GLU A 557 28.61 7.07 -17.16
N VAL A 558 27.37 7.22 -16.72
CA VAL A 558 26.85 6.74 -15.43
C VAL A 558 26.25 5.33 -15.54
N ASP A 559 26.24 4.72 -16.74
CA ASP A 559 25.72 3.36 -16.96
C ASP A 559 26.75 2.31 -16.51
N ASP A 560 26.86 2.15 -15.20
CA ASP A 560 27.80 1.22 -14.58
C ASP A 560 27.49 -0.25 -14.92
N GLU A 561 26.23 -0.63 -15.10
CA GLU A 561 25.88 -2.01 -15.47
C GLU A 561 26.40 -2.38 -16.86
N THR A 562 26.19 -1.50 -17.84
CA THR A 562 26.73 -1.70 -19.20
C THR A 562 28.28 -1.72 -19.16
N ARG A 563 28.90 -0.85 -18.34
CA ARG A 563 30.35 -0.82 -18.12
C ARG A 563 30.87 -2.19 -17.60
N LEU A 564 30.17 -2.80 -16.64
CA LEU A 564 30.57 -4.10 -16.09
C LEU A 564 30.42 -5.21 -17.14
N ARG A 565 29.39 -5.15 -18.00
CA ARG A 565 29.21 -6.11 -19.10
C ARG A 565 30.31 -5.96 -20.15
N LEU A 566 30.67 -4.74 -20.49
CA LEU A 566 31.82 -4.48 -21.39
C LEU A 566 33.10 -5.05 -20.80
N ALA A 567 33.35 -4.82 -19.50
CA ALA A 567 34.53 -5.38 -18.81
C ALA A 567 34.60 -6.90 -18.94
N MET A 568 33.44 -7.57 -18.71
CA MET A 568 33.33 -9.04 -18.84
C MET A 568 33.66 -9.53 -20.25
N LEU A 569 33.19 -8.82 -21.28
CA LEU A 569 33.48 -9.14 -22.69
C LEU A 569 34.96 -9.01 -22.97
N LEU A 570 35.57 -7.90 -22.55
CA LEU A 570 36.99 -7.61 -22.77
C LEU A 570 37.92 -8.61 -22.08
N ILE A 571 37.60 -9.01 -20.84
CA ILE A 571 38.37 -10.01 -20.09
C ILE A 571 38.34 -11.37 -20.84
N ARG A 572 37.19 -11.75 -21.40
CA ARG A 572 37.02 -13.04 -22.11
C ARG A 572 37.55 -13.04 -23.54
N THR A 573 37.76 -11.85 -24.12
CA THR A 573 38.27 -11.73 -25.50
C THR A 573 39.77 -11.32 -25.55
N ASP A 574 40.52 -11.67 -24.52
CA ASP A 574 41.99 -11.46 -24.42
C ASP A 574 42.42 -9.98 -24.39
N ARG A 575 41.50 -9.09 -23.98
CA ARG A 575 41.77 -7.66 -23.74
C ARG A 575 41.66 -7.37 -22.25
N GLY A 576 42.24 -8.27 -21.45
CA GLY A 576 42.15 -8.25 -20.00
C GLY A 576 42.52 -6.91 -19.32
N PRO A 577 43.67 -6.29 -19.66
CA PRO A 577 44.07 -5.02 -19.00
C PRO A 577 43.02 -3.91 -19.14
N GLU A 578 42.42 -3.77 -20.31
CA GLU A 578 41.35 -2.79 -20.55
C GLU A 578 40.08 -3.16 -19.74
N GLY A 579 39.70 -4.42 -19.80
CA GLY A 579 38.55 -4.92 -19.02
C GLY A 579 38.70 -4.67 -17.50
N LEU A 580 39.92 -4.93 -16.96
CA LEU A 580 40.22 -4.66 -15.55
C LEU A 580 40.07 -3.17 -15.19
N GLY A 581 40.43 -2.27 -16.13
CA GLY A 581 40.22 -0.84 -15.95
C GLY A 581 38.74 -0.49 -15.76
N HIS A 582 37.86 -1.10 -16.57
CA HIS A 582 36.43 -0.90 -16.46
C HIS A 582 35.86 -1.49 -15.16
N VAL A 583 36.33 -2.68 -14.71
CA VAL A 583 35.91 -3.27 -13.42
C VAL A 583 36.30 -2.36 -12.25
N ARG A 584 37.54 -1.86 -12.24
CA ARG A 584 38.02 -0.96 -11.16
C ARG A 584 37.16 0.30 -11.09
N ARG A 585 36.89 0.93 -12.23
CA ARG A 585 36.05 2.13 -12.30
C ARG A 585 34.61 1.86 -11.80
N TYR A 586 34.05 0.67 -12.12
CA TYR A 586 32.75 0.23 -11.57
C TYR A 586 32.80 0.13 -10.05
N LEU A 587 33.88 -0.48 -9.51
CA LEU A 587 34.05 -0.71 -8.08
C LEU A 587 34.28 0.59 -7.29
N ASP A 588 34.77 1.66 -7.93
CA ASP A 588 34.89 2.98 -7.28
C ASP A 588 33.56 3.50 -6.75
N SER A 589 32.47 3.19 -7.45
CA SER A 589 31.10 3.59 -7.06
C SER A 589 30.30 2.46 -6.40
N ASN A 590 30.73 1.21 -6.58
CA ASN A 590 29.97 -0.01 -6.23
C ASN A 590 30.82 -1.01 -5.45
N GLU A 591 31.59 -0.53 -4.46
CA GLU A 591 32.55 -1.35 -3.69
C GLU A 591 31.92 -2.57 -3.02
N GLY A 592 30.62 -2.54 -2.69
CA GLY A 592 29.90 -3.62 -2.07
C GLY A 592 29.51 -4.79 -2.99
N ASN A 593 29.81 -4.71 -4.29
CA ASN A 593 29.37 -5.75 -5.25
C ASN A 593 30.35 -6.92 -5.30
N GLY A 594 30.05 -8.02 -4.60
CA GLY A 594 30.87 -9.22 -4.55
C GLY A 594 31.12 -9.87 -5.92
N LYS A 595 30.12 -9.81 -6.83
CA LYS A 595 30.27 -10.36 -8.19
C LYS A 595 31.26 -9.55 -9.03
N ALA A 596 31.33 -8.23 -8.85
CA ALA A 596 32.33 -7.40 -9.52
C ALA A 596 33.74 -7.68 -9.00
N TRP A 597 33.90 -7.89 -7.68
CA TRP A 597 35.17 -8.35 -7.08
C TRP A 597 35.58 -9.72 -7.62
N LEU A 598 34.60 -10.65 -7.80
CA LEU A 598 34.86 -11.95 -8.43
C LEU A 598 35.40 -11.77 -9.87
N LEU A 599 34.75 -10.93 -10.67
CA LEU A 599 35.17 -10.63 -12.04
C LEU A 599 36.58 -9.99 -12.09
N LEU A 600 36.88 -9.10 -11.12
CA LEU A 600 38.22 -8.52 -10.96
C LEU A 600 39.24 -9.64 -10.71
N GLY A 601 38.95 -10.55 -9.77
CA GLY A 601 39.83 -11.67 -9.44
C GLY A 601 40.04 -12.61 -10.62
N GLU A 602 39.00 -12.95 -11.36
CA GLU A 602 39.09 -13.78 -12.57
C GLU A 602 40.00 -13.11 -13.63
N GLY A 603 39.80 -11.82 -13.91
CA GLY A 603 40.58 -11.10 -14.87
C GLY A 603 42.07 -10.96 -14.46
N LEU A 604 42.34 -10.71 -13.19
CA LEU A 604 43.70 -10.64 -12.63
C LEU A 604 44.41 -12.01 -12.73
N ALA A 605 43.67 -13.09 -12.44
CA ALA A 605 44.23 -14.45 -12.56
C ALA A 605 44.59 -14.78 -14.02
N MET A 606 43.80 -14.37 -14.98
CA MET A 606 44.08 -14.54 -16.42
C MET A 606 45.34 -13.74 -16.83
N GLN A 607 45.63 -12.62 -16.16
CA GLN A 607 46.83 -11.83 -16.34
C GLN A 607 48.02 -12.33 -15.51
N GLN A 608 47.90 -13.47 -14.85
CA GLN A 608 48.90 -14.08 -13.96
C GLN A 608 49.27 -13.23 -12.73
N GLN A 609 48.42 -12.26 -12.35
CA GLN A 609 48.60 -11.42 -11.15
C GLN A 609 47.94 -12.13 -9.94
N MET A 610 48.49 -13.29 -9.55
CA MET A 610 47.87 -14.21 -8.61
C MET A 610 47.62 -13.63 -7.21
N ALA A 611 48.53 -12.78 -6.70
CA ALA A 611 48.38 -12.21 -5.35
C ALA A 611 47.18 -11.24 -5.29
N GLU A 612 47.04 -10.35 -6.27
CA GLU A 612 45.94 -9.41 -6.36
C GLU A 612 44.61 -10.16 -6.66
N ALA A 613 44.67 -11.23 -7.48
CA ALA A 613 43.53 -12.09 -7.78
C ALA A 613 42.97 -12.71 -6.49
N ASP A 614 43.84 -13.22 -5.64
CA ASP A 614 43.43 -13.83 -4.36
C ASP A 614 42.77 -12.82 -3.43
N GLU A 615 43.34 -11.62 -3.34
CA GLU A 615 42.76 -10.54 -2.52
C GLU A 615 41.33 -10.18 -3.01
N ALA A 616 41.17 -10.04 -4.33
CA ALA A 616 39.86 -9.77 -4.94
C ALA A 616 38.86 -10.92 -4.70
N MET A 617 39.32 -12.18 -4.83
CA MET A 617 38.51 -13.39 -4.58
C MET A 617 38.04 -13.47 -3.12
N GLU A 618 38.93 -13.18 -2.17
CA GLU A 618 38.58 -13.18 -0.74
C GLU A 618 37.59 -12.05 -0.42
N LYS A 619 37.75 -10.88 -1.08
CA LYS A 619 36.80 -9.78 -0.91
C LYS A 619 35.44 -10.15 -1.50
N ALA A 620 35.43 -10.83 -2.65
CA ALA A 620 34.19 -11.34 -3.28
C ALA A 620 33.40 -12.25 -2.31
N ILE A 621 34.08 -13.23 -1.68
CA ILE A 621 33.44 -14.16 -0.72
C ILE A 621 32.91 -13.44 0.52
N ARG A 622 33.63 -12.42 1.01
CA ARG A 622 33.20 -11.65 2.17
C ARG A 622 31.90 -10.87 1.87
N LEU A 623 31.77 -10.37 0.64
CA LEU A 623 30.64 -9.54 0.22
C LEU A 623 29.46 -10.37 -0.29
N ASP A 624 29.75 -11.51 -0.95
CA ASP A 624 28.73 -12.41 -1.53
C ASP A 624 29.14 -13.86 -1.33
N SER A 625 28.54 -14.53 -0.33
CA SER A 625 28.79 -15.93 -0.02
C SER A 625 27.82 -16.89 -0.75
N SER A 626 27.20 -16.45 -1.86
CA SER A 626 26.31 -17.28 -2.67
C SER A 626 27.05 -18.51 -3.21
N PRO A 627 26.34 -19.64 -3.41
CA PRO A 627 26.96 -20.86 -3.95
C PRO A 627 27.68 -20.64 -5.27
N MET A 628 27.21 -19.69 -6.08
CA MET A 628 27.85 -19.37 -7.37
C MET A 628 29.24 -18.76 -7.16
N VAL A 629 29.36 -17.72 -6.30
CA VAL A 629 30.63 -17.07 -6.00
C VAL A 629 31.59 -18.06 -5.33
N LEU A 630 31.12 -18.80 -4.31
CA LEU A 630 31.93 -19.81 -3.62
C LEU A 630 32.48 -20.85 -4.59
N LYS A 631 31.64 -21.32 -5.54
CA LYS A 631 32.04 -22.31 -6.54
C LYS A 631 33.14 -21.77 -7.48
N GLN A 632 32.99 -20.53 -7.96
CA GLN A 632 33.97 -19.92 -8.87
C GLN A 632 35.31 -19.69 -8.15
N VAL A 633 35.27 -19.18 -6.93
CA VAL A 633 36.51 -18.97 -6.14
C VAL A 633 37.18 -20.31 -5.79
N MET A 634 36.37 -21.34 -5.44
CA MET A 634 36.90 -22.69 -5.20
C MET A 634 37.63 -23.22 -6.46
N LEU A 635 37.04 -23.03 -7.65
CA LEU A 635 37.65 -23.43 -8.92
C LEU A 635 38.96 -22.68 -9.16
N HIS A 636 39.02 -21.39 -8.87
CA HIS A 636 40.24 -20.58 -8.96
C HIS A 636 41.36 -21.20 -8.07
N TYR A 637 41.08 -21.46 -6.78
CA TYR A 637 42.08 -22.04 -5.86
C TYR A 637 42.51 -23.46 -6.26
N ARG A 638 41.56 -24.27 -6.77
CA ARG A 638 41.87 -25.59 -7.30
C ARG A 638 42.82 -25.52 -8.52
N ASN A 639 42.53 -24.63 -9.45
CA ASN A 639 43.32 -24.48 -10.68
C ASN A 639 44.70 -23.85 -10.43
N SER A 640 44.84 -23.03 -9.36
CA SER A 640 46.11 -22.42 -8.95
C SER A 640 46.91 -23.30 -8.00
N GLY A 641 46.51 -24.57 -7.79
CA GLY A 641 47.23 -25.55 -6.95
C GLY A 641 47.08 -25.38 -5.44
N ARG A 642 46.15 -24.55 -4.99
CA ARG A 642 45.88 -24.28 -3.56
C ARG A 642 44.79 -25.21 -3.02
N ALA A 643 45.11 -26.50 -3.01
CA ALA A 643 44.15 -27.58 -2.69
C ALA A 643 43.47 -27.42 -1.32
N GLN A 644 44.21 -26.97 -0.30
CA GLN A 644 43.65 -26.78 1.05
C GLN A 644 42.53 -25.73 1.05
N ARG A 645 42.76 -24.57 0.47
CA ARG A 645 41.74 -23.49 0.41
C ARG A 645 40.53 -23.92 -0.42
N ALA A 646 40.76 -24.61 -1.54
CA ALA A 646 39.67 -25.17 -2.35
C ALA A 646 38.83 -26.18 -1.55
N ALA A 647 39.45 -27.03 -0.70
CA ALA A 647 38.72 -27.98 0.15
C ALA A 647 37.87 -27.30 1.22
N GLU A 648 38.35 -26.22 1.83
CA GLU A 648 37.59 -25.41 2.80
C GLU A 648 36.34 -24.84 2.18
N LEU A 649 36.45 -24.30 0.96
CA LEU A 649 35.30 -23.72 0.25
C LEU A 649 34.33 -24.80 -0.21
N MET A 650 34.84 -26.00 -0.57
CA MET A 650 33.98 -27.14 -0.93
C MET A 650 33.15 -27.60 0.26
N GLU A 651 33.71 -27.58 1.46
CA GLU A 651 33.00 -27.93 2.71
C GLU A 651 31.87 -26.89 2.97
N ARG A 652 32.15 -25.60 2.79
CA ARG A 652 31.14 -24.54 2.92
C ARG A 652 29.99 -24.73 1.95
N LEU A 653 30.26 -25.21 0.71
CA LEU A 653 29.23 -25.51 -0.30
C LEU A 653 28.39 -26.74 0.06
N ARG A 654 28.91 -27.69 0.82
CA ARG A 654 28.22 -28.93 1.26
C ARG A 654 27.25 -28.69 2.40
N ILE A 655 27.49 -27.68 3.22
CA ILE A 655 26.60 -27.31 4.31
C ILE A 655 25.38 -26.61 3.68
N PRO A 656 24.16 -27.19 3.79
CA PRO A 656 22.98 -26.51 3.28
C PRO A 656 22.88 -25.13 3.94
N SER A 657 22.60 -24.11 3.16
CA SER A 657 22.42 -22.74 3.63
C SER A 657 21.09 -22.66 4.42
N GLY A 658 21.08 -23.29 5.58
CA GLY A 658 19.94 -23.39 6.50
C GLY A 658 20.30 -22.86 7.87
N ARG A 659 20.42 -21.54 7.99
CA ARG A 659 20.27 -20.80 9.25
C ARG A 659 19.78 -19.39 8.95
#